data_22d37d6acb539aa0ead3eef65906a3b1
#
_entry.id   22d37d6acb539aa0ead3eef65906a3b1
#
_cell.length_a   1.000
_cell.length_b   1.000
_cell.length_c   1.000
_cell.angle_alpha   90.00
_cell.angle_beta   90.00
_cell.angle_gamma   90.00
#
_symmetry.space_group_name_H-M   'P 1'
#
loop_
_entity.id
_entity.type
_entity.pdbx_description
1 polymer ?
#
loop_
_entity_poly.entity_id
_entity_poly.type
_entity_poly.pdbx_seq_one_letter_code
_entity_poly.pdbx_strand_id
1 'polypeptide(L)'
;MKYAKLFSPLTIRSCTFPNRIMSTAAVSRLAAEDGHVTGAIAERYKRMAKGGPGAMVVEAAVVLPSKSSFNLRVSDDQFIGELKDFVDELRKVNPEVKIGLQLIHFLKLARSGWRQKVEDLKPEEISIIPGQFASGALRAKTAGFDFVELHMAHFTTLASFLSLVNKRKDQYGGDFEGRVKLPTEVVLATRSAVGNDFPIGVRINGEEFTKEGNTLLQSTRVARRLAYLGVDYISVSAGERFEDAEPPPPNFPPFAGTGYSGYRMSPRWWNPDGVQVYLAEGVKRAVREAGYDVPVVTAGKIRTPELAEEILEQGKADIIGMARALLADPDWPMKAREERADEIVKCAACGYCSEADERYETVTCIEWPKGALNAPSPWLLIPPCKAACPAGLDIRRYIDLAGQGQYEKALSVIEEKVPLPATVGRVCPHPCETKCNRVDLDESIAINGLKRFIADAVARRGQKKVIPPARTKEEKVAIIGSGPAGLTAAFNLAQLGYGVTIFEALPVPGGMLTAGIPEYRLPKDVVRREIEDIEKSGVEIRLNNPVGKDGLTLDSLWQKGYKAIFIATGAHKSLKLNVSGEEMEGVYPGTTFLRNINLGKSIALGARVAIVGGGNVAIDAARTARRLGTKEMFIVYRRSKEEMPAYKEEVEASEAEGIKIYYLAAPS
;
A
#
# COMPACT_ATOMS: atom_id res chain seq x y z
N MET A 1 17.52 19.20 18.59
CA MET A 1 17.24 18.13 17.59
C MET A 1 16.68 16.94 18.36
N LYS A 2 15.43 16.61 18.08
CA LYS A 2 14.65 15.58 18.81
C LYS A 2 15.25 14.18 18.73
N TYR A 3 15.91 13.84 17.61
CA TYR A 3 16.50 12.51 17.36
C TYR A 3 18.03 12.63 17.22
N ALA A 4 18.71 12.98 18.33
CA ALA A 4 20.12 13.35 18.33
C ALA A 4 21.05 12.18 17.97
N LYS A 5 20.75 10.96 18.43
CA LYS A 5 21.55 9.77 18.09
C LYS A 5 21.40 9.39 16.62
N LEU A 6 20.16 9.40 16.10
CA LEU A 6 19.84 9.06 14.72
C LEU A 6 20.58 9.98 13.72
N PHE A 7 20.71 11.25 14.05
CA PHE A 7 21.41 12.24 13.21
C PHE A 7 22.85 12.52 13.63
N SER A 8 23.42 11.70 14.51
CA SER A 8 24.87 11.76 14.81
C SER A 8 25.70 11.05 13.73
N PRO A 9 26.89 11.57 13.38
CA PRO A 9 27.75 10.92 12.40
C PRO A 9 28.34 9.61 12.93
N LEU A 10 28.77 8.76 11.99
CA LEU A 10 29.51 7.53 12.27
C LEU A 10 30.62 7.34 11.24
N THR A 11 31.86 7.22 11.71
CA THR A 11 33.00 6.96 10.83
C THR A 11 33.33 5.46 10.80
N ILE A 12 33.42 4.92 9.59
CA ILE A 12 33.81 3.53 9.31
C ILE A 12 35.01 3.61 8.35
N ARG A 13 36.21 3.35 8.86
CA ARG A 13 37.51 3.57 8.15
C ARG A 13 37.56 4.99 7.52
N SER A 14 37.77 5.08 6.23
CA SER A 14 37.83 6.36 5.50
C SER A 14 36.46 6.99 5.21
N CYS A 15 35.37 6.32 5.55
CA CYS A 15 34.01 6.74 5.18
C CYS A 15 33.23 7.23 6.40
N THR A 16 32.79 8.50 6.40
CA THR A 16 31.95 9.06 7.47
C THR A 16 30.52 9.20 6.97
N PHE A 17 29.60 8.46 7.58
CA PHE A 17 28.16 8.60 7.38
C PHE A 17 27.66 9.82 8.17
N PRO A 18 26.97 10.79 7.54
CA PRO A 18 26.53 12.01 8.22
C PRO A 18 25.39 11.79 9.23
N ASN A 19 24.72 10.65 9.15
CA ASN A 19 23.71 10.20 10.11
C ASN A 19 23.64 8.68 10.15
N ARG A 20 22.87 8.13 11.10
CA ARG A 20 22.76 6.69 11.36
C ARG A 20 21.69 5.97 10.54
N ILE A 21 21.14 6.58 9.48
CA ILE A 21 20.13 6.00 8.63
C ILE A 21 20.79 5.40 7.38
N MET A 22 20.64 4.11 7.18
CA MET A 22 21.14 3.39 6.01
C MET A 22 19.97 2.88 5.16
N SER A 23 19.90 3.31 3.90
CA SER A 23 19.08 2.61 2.92
C SER A 23 19.72 1.26 2.64
N THR A 24 19.11 0.18 3.13
CA THR A 24 19.64 -1.17 2.89
C THR A 24 19.30 -1.64 1.48
N ALA A 25 20.19 -2.43 0.89
CA ALA A 25 20.01 -3.02 -0.43
C ALA A 25 18.66 -3.75 -0.54
N ALA A 26 17.88 -3.37 -1.54
CA ALA A 26 16.61 -4.00 -1.88
C ALA A 26 16.44 -3.98 -3.39
N VAL A 27 16.24 -5.15 -3.99
CA VAL A 27 16.09 -5.29 -5.44
C VAL A 27 14.92 -4.49 -5.95
N SER A 28 15.12 -3.73 -7.03
CA SER A 28 14.09 -2.90 -7.66
C SER A 28 13.50 -3.48 -8.95
N ARG A 29 14.21 -4.41 -9.58
CA ARG A 29 13.90 -4.93 -10.92
C ARG A 29 13.86 -3.84 -12.00
N LEU A 30 14.67 -2.80 -11.83
CA LEU A 30 14.77 -1.67 -12.75
C LEU A 30 16.05 -1.66 -13.59
N ALA A 31 17.03 -2.50 -13.28
CA ALA A 31 18.18 -2.71 -14.17
C ALA A 31 17.75 -3.37 -15.49
N ALA A 32 18.53 -3.24 -16.52
CA ALA A 32 18.32 -3.97 -17.77
C ALA A 32 18.49 -5.50 -17.56
N GLU A 33 17.92 -6.32 -18.44
CA GLU A 33 18.01 -7.78 -18.33
C GLU A 33 19.46 -8.29 -18.37
N ASP A 34 20.32 -7.59 -19.06
CA ASP A 34 21.76 -7.86 -19.17
C ASP A 34 22.59 -7.22 -18.04
N GLY A 35 21.96 -6.48 -17.13
CA GLY A 35 22.55 -5.92 -15.93
C GLY A 35 23.06 -4.49 -16.04
N HIS A 36 22.77 -3.82 -17.14
CA HIS A 36 23.13 -2.40 -17.33
C HIS A 36 22.25 -1.46 -16.51
N VAL A 37 22.82 -0.28 -16.18
CA VAL A 37 22.09 0.79 -15.48
C VAL A 37 21.03 1.39 -16.41
N THR A 38 19.80 1.51 -15.95
CA THR A 38 18.71 2.19 -16.67
C THR A 38 18.44 3.57 -16.09
N GLY A 39 17.80 4.45 -16.88
CA GLY A 39 17.33 5.72 -16.35
C GLY A 39 16.33 5.57 -15.18
N ALA A 40 15.55 4.48 -15.18
CA ALA A 40 14.57 4.24 -14.12
C ALA A 40 15.22 3.90 -12.77
N ILE A 41 16.29 3.09 -12.74
CA ILE A 41 17.01 2.80 -11.50
C ILE A 41 17.75 4.05 -11.00
N ALA A 42 18.35 4.84 -11.93
CA ALA A 42 19.02 6.09 -11.59
C ALA A 42 18.05 7.09 -10.94
N GLU A 43 16.87 7.29 -11.51
CA GLU A 43 15.85 8.18 -10.94
C GLU A 43 15.37 7.72 -9.56
N ARG A 44 15.21 6.41 -9.34
CA ARG A 44 14.85 5.87 -8.04
C ARG A 44 15.88 6.22 -6.97
N TYR A 45 17.15 5.96 -7.24
CA TYR A 45 18.22 6.23 -6.29
C TYR A 45 18.48 7.74 -6.09
N LYS A 46 18.33 8.56 -7.13
CA LYS A 46 18.33 10.03 -6.99
C LYS A 46 17.23 10.51 -6.04
N ARG A 47 16.05 9.97 -6.17
CA ARG A 47 14.94 10.30 -5.27
C ARG A 47 15.21 9.92 -3.82
N MET A 48 15.85 8.76 -3.60
CA MET A 48 16.28 8.33 -2.25
C MET A 48 17.41 9.19 -1.70
N ALA A 49 18.43 9.52 -2.52
CA ALA A 49 19.55 10.37 -2.14
C ALA A 49 19.08 11.75 -1.69
N LYS A 50 18.08 12.33 -2.39
CA LYS A 50 17.46 13.60 -2.03
C LYS A 50 16.86 13.59 -0.63
N GLY A 51 16.32 12.47 -0.18
CA GLY A 51 15.74 12.30 1.16
C GLY A 51 16.73 12.34 2.31
N GLY A 52 18.04 12.23 2.05
CA GLY A 52 19.10 12.49 3.01
C GLY A 52 19.46 11.36 3.97
N PRO A 53 19.42 10.05 3.58
CA PRO A 53 20.00 9.00 4.40
C PRO A 53 21.53 9.21 4.52
N GLY A 54 22.13 8.73 5.61
CA GLY A 54 23.58 8.81 5.81
C GLY A 54 24.37 7.90 4.88
N ALA A 55 23.79 6.74 4.57
CA ALA A 55 24.35 5.80 3.61
C ALA A 55 23.24 5.15 2.76
N MET A 56 23.58 4.83 1.53
CA MET A 56 22.74 4.03 0.63
C MET A 56 23.54 2.82 0.14
N VAL A 57 23.02 1.62 0.37
CA VAL A 57 23.52 0.41 -0.26
C VAL A 57 22.71 0.17 -1.52
N VAL A 58 23.30 0.40 -2.68
CA VAL A 58 22.68 0.10 -3.97
C VAL A 58 22.42 -1.40 -4.06
N GLU A 59 21.31 -1.75 -4.68
CA GLU A 59 20.81 -3.12 -4.79
C GLU A 59 21.84 -4.09 -5.35
N ALA A 60 21.61 -5.37 -5.11
CA ALA A 60 22.49 -6.47 -5.44
C ALA A 60 23.03 -6.43 -6.87
N ALA A 61 24.32 -6.18 -7.01
CA ALA A 61 25.05 -6.27 -8.25
C ALA A 61 25.69 -7.68 -8.39
N VAL A 62 25.34 -8.36 -9.47
CA VAL A 62 25.75 -9.75 -9.72
C VAL A 62 27.21 -9.81 -10.15
N VAL A 63 28.02 -10.61 -9.44
CA VAL A 63 29.45 -10.83 -9.76
C VAL A 63 29.68 -11.91 -10.82
N LEU A 64 28.61 -12.63 -11.23
CA LEU A 64 28.63 -13.68 -12.25
C LEU A 64 28.50 -13.12 -13.66
N PRO A 65 29.19 -13.70 -14.66
CA PRO A 65 29.05 -13.34 -16.07
C PRO A 65 27.81 -14.00 -16.72
N SER A 66 26.63 -13.84 -16.11
CA SER A 66 25.38 -14.43 -16.58
C SER A 66 24.27 -13.38 -16.64
N LYS A 67 23.16 -13.68 -17.32
CA LYS A 67 21.96 -12.80 -17.26
C LYS A 67 21.56 -12.55 -15.81
N SER A 68 21.26 -11.31 -15.50
CA SER A 68 21.12 -10.83 -14.13
C SER A 68 19.67 -10.82 -13.62
N SER A 69 18.70 -11.19 -14.43
CA SER A 69 17.27 -11.13 -14.09
C SER A 69 16.86 -9.75 -13.54
N PHE A 70 17.23 -8.69 -14.27
CA PHE A 70 16.97 -7.30 -13.90
C PHE A 70 17.65 -6.83 -12.60
N ASN A 71 18.77 -7.45 -12.24
CA ASN A 71 19.70 -6.91 -11.24
C ASN A 71 20.90 -6.24 -11.94
N LEU A 72 21.55 -5.30 -11.28
CA LEU A 72 22.80 -4.73 -11.77
C LEU A 72 23.89 -5.80 -11.91
N ARG A 73 24.87 -5.56 -12.75
CA ARG A 73 26.05 -6.41 -12.88
C ARG A 73 27.34 -5.63 -12.62
N VAL A 74 28.32 -6.35 -12.11
CA VAL A 74 29.69 -5.86 -11.87
C VAL A 74 30.69 -6.95 -12.20
N SER A 75 30.27 -7.88 -13.07
CA SER A 75 31.04 -9.09 -13.43
C SER A 75 32.21 -8.82 -14.35
N ASP A 76 32.23 -7.70 -15.07
CA ASP A 76 33.33 -7.32 -15.97
C ASP A 76 33.44 -5.80 -16.14
N ASP A 77 34.52 -5.36 -16.80
CA ASP A 77 34.94 -3.95 -16.84
C ASP A 77 34.02 -3.05 -17.66
N GLN A 78 33.20 -3.62 -18.57
CA GLN A 78 32.24 -2.85 -19.37
C GLN A 78 31.21 -2.07 -18.52
N PHE A 79 30.93 -2.56 -17.31
CA PHE A 79 29.98 -1.93 -16.39
C PHE A 79 30.54 -0.75 -15.59
N ILE A 80 31.88 -0.56 -15.58
CA ILE A 80 32.52 0.48 -14.74
C ILE A 80 32.07 1.88 -15.14
N GLY A 81 32.03 2.17 -16.44
CA GLY A 81 31.71 3.52 -16.95
C GLY A 81 30.32 3.99 -16.54
N GLU A 82 29.30 3.18 -16.77
CA GLU A 82 27.92 3.50 -16.44
C GLU A 82 27.65 3.51 -14.92
N LEU A 83 28.29 2.62 -14.15
CA LEU A 83 28.22 2.62 -12.69
C LEU A 83 28.87 3.91 -12.12
N LYS A 84 29.95 4.39 -12.75
CA LYS A 84 30.57 5.66 -12.39
C LYS A 84 29.62 6.84 -12.66
N ASP A 85 29.05 6.92 -13.85
CA ASP A 85 28.09 7.97 -14.19
C ASP A 85 26.89 7.95 -13.24
N PHE A 86 26.39 6.77 -12.89
CA PHE A 86 25.33 6.59 -11.92
C PHE A 86 25.69 7.14 -10.53
N VAL A 87 26.87 6.81 -10.00
CA VAL A 87 27.36 7.33 -8.72
C VAL A 87 27.54 8.85 -8.76
N ASP A 88 28.10 9.37 -9.86
CA ASP A 88 28.31 10.81 -10.04
C ASP A 88 26.97 11.57 -10.09
N GLU A 89 25.94 11.02 -10.72
CA GLU A 89 24.59 11.59 -10.70
C GLU A 89 23.98 11.64 -9.30
N LEU A 90 24.16 10.59 -8.50
CA LEU A 90 23.68 10.57 -7.12
C LEU A 90 24.38 11.62 -6.24
N ARG A 91 25.69 11.79 -6.41
CA ARG A 91 26.47 12.80 -5.69
C ARG A 91 26.11 14.23 -6.07
N LYS A 92 25.69 14.48 -7.31
CA LYS A 92 25.15 15.80 -7.72
C LYS A 92 23.86 16.14 -6.97
N VAL A 93 23.04 15.13 -6.65
CA VAL A 93 21.80 15.33 -5.89
C VAL A 93 22.06 15.53 -4.39
N ASN A 94 22.96 14.73 -3.82
CA ASN A 94 23.35 14.82 -2.40
C ASN A 94 24.82 14.43 -2.23
N PRO A 95 25.75 15.42 -2.10
CA PRO A 95 27.18 15.14 -1.97
C PRO A 95 27.58 14.52 -0.62
N GLU A 96 26.73 14.59 0.40
CA GLU A 96 27.03 14.06 1.73
C GLU A 96 26.74 12.56 1.87
N VAL A 97 25.77 12.04 1.07
CA VAL A 97 25.38 10.63 1.15
C VAL A 97 26.52 9.70 0.76
N LYS A 98 26.74 8.64 1.55
CA LYS A 98 27.72 7.60 1.21
C LYS A 98 27.05 6.47 0.44
N ILE A 99 27.67 6.09 -0.67
CA ILE A 99 27.07 5.17 -1.65
C ILE A 99 27.88 3.87 -1.66
N GLY A 100 27.25 2.78 -1.25
CA GLY A 100 27.81 1.44 -1.32
C GLY A 100 27.13 0.59 -2.39
N LEU A 101 27.82 -0.46 -2.84
CA LEU A 101 27.27 -1.45 -3.76
C LEU A 101 27.21 -2.82 -3.06
N GLN A 102 26.02 -3.46 -3.06
CA GLN A 102 25.91 -4.83 -2.57
C GLN A 102 26.34 -5.83 -3.66
N LEU A 103 27.28 -6.70 -3.34
CA LEU A 103 27.80 -7.74 -4.23
C LEU A 103 27.11 -9.07 -3.94
N ILE A 104 26.64 -9.74 -4.97
CA ILE A 104 25.86 -10.98 -4.84
C ILE A 104 26.29 -12.05 -5.85
N HIS A 105 26.30 -13.30 -5.38
CA HIS A 105 26.45 -14.51 -6.17
C HIS A 105 25.25 -15.43 -5.93
N PHE A 106 24.61 -15.89 -6.98
CA PHE A 106 23.45 -16.78 -6.90
C PHE A 106 23.78 -18.20 -7.30
N LEU A 107 23.14 -19.17 -6.65
CA LEU A 107 22.97 -20.52 -7.16
C LEU A 107 21.93 -20.52 -8.29
N LYS A 108 21.99 -21.49 -9.19
CA LYS A 108 21.03 -21.61 -10.30
C LYS A 108 19.63 -21.84 -9.75
N LEU A 109 18.67 -21.09 -10.28
CA LEU A 109 17.26 -21.18 -9.94
C LEU A 109 16.43 -21.26 -11.22
N ALA A 110 15.56 -22.26 -11.32
CA ALA A 110 14.61 -22.38 -12.42
C ALA A 110 13.25 -21.76 -12.04
N ARG A 111 12.52 -21.25 -13.03
CA ARG A 111 11.14 -20.74 -12.84
C ARG A 111 10.16 -21.80 -12.33
N SER A 112 10.48 -23.09 -12.44
CA SER A 112 9.73 -24.20 -11.85
C SER A 112 9.87 -24.32 -10.33
N GLY A 113 10.69 -23.47 -9.68
CA GLY A 113 11.03 -23.59 -8.25
C GLY A 113 12.23 -24.51 -7.97
N TRP A 114 12.80 -25.21 -8.98
CA TRP A 114 14.03 -25.98 -8.76
C TRP A 114 15.18 -25.04 -8.44
N ARG A 115 15.95 -25.39 -7.42
CA ARG A 115 17.14 -24.66 -6.98
C ARG A 115 18.35 -25.58 -6.87
N GLN A 116 19.48 -25.14 -7.41
CA GLN A 116 20.78 -25.78 -7.19
C GLN A 116 21.14 -25.71 -5.70
N LYS A 117 21.58 -26.82 -5.14
CA LYS A 117 22.11 -26.88 -3.78
C LYS A 117 23.62 -26.67 -3.77
N VAL A 118 24.17 -26.28 -2.63
CA VAL A 118 25.63 -26.14 -2.52
C VAL A 118 26.35 -27.46 -2.72
N GLU A 119 25.71 -28.57 -2.40
CA GLU A 119 26.23 -29.93 -2.61
C GLU A 119 26.46 -30.27 -4.13
N ASP A 120 25.73 -29.61 -5.01
CA ASP A 120 25.82 -29.82 -6.47
C ASP A 120 27.01 -29.06 -7.09
N LEU A 121 27.63 -28.12 -6.37
CA LEU A 121 28.76 -27.35 -6.87
C LEU A 121 30.04 -28.20 -6.86
N LYS A 122 30.77 -28.15 -7.98
CA LYS A 122 32.08 -28.78 -8.08
C LYS A 122 33.15 -27.90 -7.41
N PRO A 123 34.25 -28.49 -6.93
CA PRO A 123 35.34 -27.72 -6.33
C PRO A 123 35.88 -26.60 -7.21
N GLU A 124 35.92 -26.79 -8.54
CA GLU A 124 36.39 -25.81 -9.51
C GLU A 124 35.44 -24.62 -9.59
N GLU A 125 34.11 -24.85 -9.48
CA GLU A 125 33.10 -23.78 -9.44
C GLU A 125 33.17 -22.98 -8.14
N ILE A 126 33.52 -23.60 -7.02
CA ILE A 126 33.69 -22.93 -5.71
C ILE A 126 34.96 -22.08 -5.71
N SER A 127 36.06 -22.61 -6.26
CA SER A 127 37.40 -21.98 -6.22
C SER A 127 37.46 -20.60 -6.89
N ILE A 128 36.58 -20.33 -7.87
CA ILE A 128 36.55 -19.05 -8.60
C ILE A 128 35.73 -17.98 -7.90
N ILE A 129 34.82 -18.34 -6.96
CA ILE A 129 33.90 -17.41 -6.30
C ILE A 129 34.62 -16.28 -5.56
N PRO A 130 35.70 -16.54 -4.77
CA PRO A 130 36.45 -15.46 -4.09
C PRO A 130 37.00 -14.42 -5.06
N GLY A 131 37.54 -14.87 -6.22
CA GLY A 131 38.05 -13.99 -7.27
C GLY A 131 36.96 -13.14 -7.94
N GLN A 132 35.74 -13.68 -8.09
CA GLN A 132 34.61 -12.94 -8.65
C GLN A 132 34.18 -11.80 -7.73
N PHE A 133 34.07 -12.04 -6.42
CA PHE A 133 33.78 -10.99 -5.44
C PHE A 133 34.90 -9.94 -5.36
N ALA A 134 36.15 -10.37 -5.33
CA ALA A 134 37.32 -9.48 -5.30
C ALA A 134 37.33 -8.53 -6.51
N SER A 135 37.16 -9.08 -7.70
CA SER A 135 37.10 -8.31 -8.96
C SER A 135 35.88 -7.37 -8.99
N GLY A 136 34.72 -7.84 -8.53
CA GLY A 136 33.51 -7.01 -8.45
C GLY A 136 33.69 -5.85 -7.47
N ALA A 137 34.31 -6.07 -6.33
CA ALA A 137 34.60 -5.02 -5.35
C ALA A 137 35.61 -3.98 -5.88
N LEU A 138 36.65 -4.44 -6.61
CA LEU A 138 37.61 -3.53 -7.23
C LEU A 138 36.94 -2.65 -8.31
N ARG A 139 36.04 -3.21 -9.12
CA ARG A 139 35.25 -2.46 -10.11
C ARG A 139 34.32 -1.43 -9.43
N ALA A 140 33.65 -1.82 -8.33
CA ALA A 140 32.85 -0.89 -7.55
C ALA A 140 33.67 0.29 -7.02
N LYS A 141 34.86 0.01 -6.46
CA LYS A 141 35.80 1.05 -6.02
C LYS A 141 36.23 1.95 -7.17
N THR A 142 36.56 1.38 -8.35
CA THR A 142 36.96 2.11 -9.55
C THR A 142 35.82 2.97 -10.09
N ALA A 143 34.57 2.50 -10.00
CA ALA A 143 33.37 3.26 -10.36
C ALA A 143 33.02 4.37 -9.34
N GLY A 144 33.78 4.48 -8.24
CA GLY A 144 33.62 5.56 -7.29
C GLY A 144 32.64 5.30 -6.14
N PHE A 145 32.19 4.06 -5.90
CA PHE A 145 31.47 3.73 -4.68
C PHE A 145 32.34 3.95 -3.44
N ASP A 146 31.72 4.35 -2.33
CA ASP A 146 32.43 4.65 -1.08
C ASP A 146 32.74 3.36 -0.27
N PHE A 147 31.96 2.28 -0.48
CA PHE A 147 32.11 1.00 0.19
C PHE A 147 31.42 -0.12 -0.58
N VAL A 148 31.64 -1.38 -0.17
CA VAL A 148 30.87 -2.54 -0.66
C VAL A 148 30.24 -3.31 0.48
N GLU A 149 29.13 -4.00 0.19
CA GLU A 149 28.49 -4.95 1.11
C GLU A 149 28.45 -6.34 0.47
N LEU A 150 29.04 -7.35 1.13
CA LEU A 150 29.01 -8.73 0.68
C LEU A 150 27.72 -9.40 1.15
N HIS A 151 26.91 -9.88 0.24
CA HIS A 151 25.62 -10.48 0.56
C HIS A 151 25.77 -11.94 0.97
N MET A 152 25.64 -12.20 2.29
CA MET A 152 25.74 -13.50 2.94
C MET A 152 24.45 -13.86 3.70
N ALA A 153 23.28 -13.47 3.15
CA ALA A 153 21.96 -13.70 3.72
C ALA A 153 20.98 -14.24 2.66
N HIS A 154 19.77 -14.62 3.06
CA HIS A 154 18.62 -14.93 2.22
C HIS A 154 18.86 -16.03 1.17
N PHE A 155 19.61 -17.08 1.52
CA PHE A 155 19.95 -18.21 0.65
C PHE A 155 20.69 -17.83 -0.63
N THR A 156 21.42 -16.73 -0.63
CA THR A 156 22.47 -16.51 -1.64
C THR A 156 23.56 -17.56 -1.49
N THR A 157 24.45 -17.66 -2.46
CA THR A 157 25.51 -18.70 -2.42
C THR A 157 26.27 -18.69 -1.10
N LEU A 158 26.75 -17.53 -0.64
CA LEU A 158 27.52 -17.45 0.61
C LEU A 158 26.66 -17.80 1.83
N ALA A 159 25.39 -17.38 1.86
CA ALA A 159 24.46 -17.75 2.92
C ALA A 159 24.22 -19.25 2.98
N SER A 160 24.05 -19.88 1.82
CA SER A 160 23.85 -21.34 1.73
C SER A 160 25.07 -22.13 2.22
N PHE A 161 26.29 -21.63 2.02
CA PHE A 161 27.50 -22.24 2.59
C PHE A 161 27.55 -22.08 4.13
N LEU A 162 27.15 -20.92 4.66
CA LEU A 162 27.14 -20.65 6.11
C LEU A 162 26.09 -21.47 6.87
N SER A 163 25.00 -21.83 6.22
CA SER A 163 23.84 -22.49 6.83
C SER A 163 24.15 -23.89 7.34
N LEU A 164 23.48 -24.31 8.43
CA LEU A 164 23.46 -25.69 8.91
C LEU A 164 22.82 -26.67 7.91
N VAL A 165 22.05 -26.17 6.93
CA VAL A 165 21.51 -27.02 5.85
C VAL A 165 22.57 -27.43 4.83
N ASN A 166 23.75 -26.84 4.85
CA ASN A 166 24.90 -27.26 4.04
C ASN A 166 25.38 -28.65 4.49
N LYS A 167 25.09 -29.67 3.71
CA LYS A 167 25.44 -31.08 4.01
C LYS A 167 26.66 -31.58 3.21
N ARG A 168 27.48 -30.67 2.67
CA ARG A 168 28.73 -31.02 1.97
C ARG A 168 29.65 -31.81 2.91
N LYS A 169 30.36 -32.78 2.35
CA LYS A 169 31.31 -33.65 3.09
C LYS A 169 32.78 -33.31 2.81
N ASP A 170 33.02 -32.26 2.01
CA ASP A 170 34.36 -31.76 1.71
C ASP A 170 34.72 -30.58 2.65
N GLN A 171 35.85 -29.92 2.36
CA GLN A 171 36.35 -28.79 3.14
C GLN A 171 35.45 -27.56 3.22
N TYR A 172 34.33 -27.51 2.48
CA TYR A 172 33.38 -26.39 2.42
C TYR A 172 32.04 -26.71 3.10
N GLY A 173 31.98 -27.77 3.93
CA GLY A 173 30.75 -28.17 4.65
C GLY A 173 31.07 -28.91 5.94
N GLY A 174 30.04 -29.55 6.51
CA GLY A 174 30.18 -30.30 7.77
C GLY A 174 30.22 -29.43 9.01
N ASP A 175 31.37 -29.26 9.63
CA ASP A 175 31.52 -28.45 10.84
C ASP A 175 31.50 -26.93 10.60
N PHE A 176 31.69 -26.16 11.67
CA PHE A 176 31.70 -24.70 11.57
C PHE A 176 32.80 -24.18 10.65
N GLU A 177 34.00 -24.74 10.76
CA GLU A 177 35.18 -24.29 10.00
C GLU A 177 34.98 -24.54 8.49
N GLY A 178 34.41 -25.68 8.11
CA GLY A 178 34.09 -25.97 6.72
C GLY A 178 33.01 -25.02 6.16
N ARG A 179 31.95 -24.75 6.91
CA ARG A 179 30.89 -23.86 6.45
C ARG A 179 31.32 -22.40 6.32
N VAL A 180 32.22 -21.90 7.19
CA VAL A 180 32.71 -20.52 7.10
C VAL A 180 33.88 -20.36 6.13
N LYS A 181 34.41 -21.43 5.56
CA LYS A 181 35.63 -21.41 4.72
C LYS A 181 35.45 -20.51 3.49
N LEU A 182 34.45 -20.77 2.65
CA LEU A 182 34.22 -19.96 1.45
C LEU A 182 33.93 -18.48 1.78
N PRO A 183 33.06 -18.12 2.73
CA PRO A 183 32.91 -16.74 3.19
C PRO A 183 34.21 -16.09 3.66
N THR A 184 35.07 -16.84 4.36
CA THR A 184 36.40 -16.37 4.78
C THR A 184 37.28 -16.04 3.58
N GLU A 185 37.39 -16.96 2.62
CA GLU A 185 38.14 -16.76 1.39
C GLU A 185 37.66 -15.54 0.59
N VAL A 186 36.33 -15.33 0.52
CA VAL A 186 35.71 -14.16 -0.14
C VAL A 186 36.10 -12.86 0.57
N VAL A 187 36.00 -12.78 1.91
CA VAL A 187 36.38 -11.58 2.66
C VAL A 187 37.85 -11.25 2.46
N LEU A 188 38.73 -12.23 2.58
CA LEU A 188 40.18 -12.03 2.44
C LEU A 188 40.56 -11.62 1.00
N ALA A 189 40.00 -12.26 -0.01
CA ALA A 189 40.24 -11.91 -1.41
C ALA A 189 39.72 -10.48 -1.73
N THR A 190 38.53 -10.14 -1.21
CA THR A 190 37.95 -8.80 -1.39
C THR A 190 38.85 -7.73 -0.71
N ARG A 191 39.28 -7.97 0.54
CA ARG A 191 40.17 -7.05 1.26
C ARG A 191 41.49 -6.85 0.52
N SER A 192 42.07 -7.93 0.01
CA SER A 192 43.31 -7.87 -0.80
C SER A 192 43.14 -7.00 -2.06
N ALA A 193 41.97 -7.09 -2.72
CA ALA A 193 41.72 -6.35 -3.96
C ALA A 193 41.45 -4.86 -3.72
N VAL A 194 40.70 -4.49 -2.65
CA VAL A 194 40.31 -3.08 -2.44
C VAL A 194 41.24 -2.33 -1.49
N GLY A 195 42.13 -3.00 -0.77
CA GLY A 195 43.05 -2.42 0.18
C GLY A 195 42.41 -2.15 1.55
N ASN A 196 43.25 -1.60 2.47
CA ASN A 196 42.85 -1.47 3.88
C ASN A 196 41.91 -0.33 4.20
N ASP A 197 41.88 0.73 3.38
CA ASP A 197 41.14 1.95 3.68
C ASP A 197 39.68 1.90 3.18
N PHE A 198 39.40 1.03 2.22
CA PHE A 198 38.08 0.89 1.61
C PHE A 198 37.17 0.00 2.48
N PRO A 199 36.01 0.52 2.95
CA PRO A 199 35.16 -0.25 3.84
C PRO A 199 34.49 -1.45 3.15
N ILE A 200 34.47 -2.60 3.86
CA ILE A 200 33.78 -3.83 3.46
C ILE A 200 32.74 -4.17 4.52
N GLY A 201 31.48 -4.02 4.20
CA GLY A 201 30.39 -4.53 5.02
C GLY A 201 29.98 -5.95 4.63
N VAL A 202 29.29 -6.62 5.53
CA VAL A 202 28.67 -7.92 5.26
C VAL A 202 27.23 -7.90 5.71
N ARG A 203 26.35 -8.55 4.93
CA ARG A 203 24.97 -8.78 5.34
C ARG A 203 24.76 -10.25 5.63
N ILE A 204 24.38 -10.58 6.88
CA ILE A 204 24.11 -11.94 7.35
C ILE A 204 22.69 -12.07 7.89
N ASN A 205 22.17 -13.30 7.99
CA ASN A 205 21.00 -13.57 8.79
C ASN A 205 21.37 -13.65 10.27
N GLY A 206 20.62 -12.96 11.13
CA GLY A 206 20.66 -13.20 12.56
C GLY A 206 20.00 -14.52 12.94
N GLU A 207 18.98 -14.93 12.14
CA GLU A 207 18.32 -16.23 12.21
C GLU A 207 17.68 -16.56 10.88
N GLU A 208 17.73 -17.83 10.45
CA GLU A 208 17.17 -18.29 9.17
C GLU A 208 15.69 -18.61 9.25
N PHE A 209 15.17 -18.96 10.43
CA PHE A 209 13.78 -19.36 10.66
C PHE A 209 13.32 -20.55 9.80
N THR A 210 14.24 -21.38 9.38
CA THR A 210 13.99 -22.61 8.63
C THR A 210 14.31 -23.82 9.49
N LYS A 211 13.69 -24.96 9.16
CA LYS A 211 14.01 -26.23 9.83
C LYS A 211 15.49 -26.57 9.58
N GLU A 212 16.20 -26.87 10.66
CA GLU A 212 17.63 -27.17 10.63
C GLU A 212 18.54 -26.02 10.14
N GLY A 213 18.01 -24.78 10.02
CA GLY A 213 18.78 -23.60 9.67
C GLY A 213 19.54 -22.99 10.87
N ASN A 214 20.32 -21.96 10.59
CA ASN A 214 21.05 -21.23 11.62
C ASN A 214 20.08 -20.47 12.54
N THR A 215 20.24 -20.67 13.85
CA THR A 215 19.63 -19.82 14.89
C THR A 215 20.55 -18.65 15.21
N LEU A 216 20.08 -17.72 16.07
CA LEU A 216 20.90 -16.60 16.53
C LEU A 216 22.25 -17.06 17.13
N LEU A 217 22.28 -18.20 17.82
CA LEU A 217 23.53 -18.73 18.41
C LEU A 217 24.59 -19.04 17.32
N GLN A 218 24.21 -19.67 16.24
CA GLN A 218 25.12 -19.95 15.12
C GLN A 218 25.54 -18.66 14.41
N SER A 219 24.59 -17.76 14.19
CA SER A 219 24.86 -16.47 13.54
C SER A 219 25.82 -15.59 14.35
N THR A 220 25.78 -15.63 15.69
CA THR A 220 26.75 -14.92 16.53
C THR A 220 28.15 -15.47 16.37
N ARG A 221 28.32 -16.80 16.18
CA ARG A 221 29.64 -17.40 15.89
C ARG A 221 30.18 -16.95 14.53
N VAL A 222 29.31 -16.91 13.51
CA VAL A 222 29.65 -16.37 12.18
C VAL A 222 30.06 -14.91 12.28
N ALA A 223 29.30 -14.07 13.00
CA ALA A 223 29.60 -12.66 13.19
C ALA A 223 30.95 -12.41 13.87
N ARG A 224 31.30 -13.20 14.91
CA ARG A 224 32.61 -13.15 15.55
C ARG A 224 33.75 -13.50 14.59
N ARG A 225 33.56 -14.52 13.74
CA ARG A 225 34.54 -14.88 12.70
C ARG A 225 34.73 -13.74 11.70
N LEU A 226 33.62 -13.14 11.21
CA LEU A 226 33.68 -12.02 10.26
C LEU A 226 34.38 -10.78 10.89
N ALA A 227 34.07 -10.46 12.15
CA ALA A 227 34.75 -9.40 12.88
C ALA A 227 36.27 -9.66 13.02
N TYR A 228 36.68 -10.91 13.36
CA TYR A 228 38.07 -11.32 13.36
C TYR A 228 38.77 -11.13 12.01
N LEU A 229 38.05 -11.36 10.88
CA LEU A 229 38.58 -11.14 9.53
C LEU A 229 38.66 -9.67 9.11
N GLY A 230 38.24 -8.74 9.97
CA GLY A 230 38.34 -7.31 9.73
C GLY A 230 37.28 -6.76 8.77
N VAL A 231 36.07 -7.30 8.82
CA VAL A 231 34.91 -6.62 8.19
C VAL A 231 34.59 -5.33 8.95
N ASP A 232 34.08 -4.32 8.27
CA ASP A 232 33.98 -2.97 8.78
C ASP A 232 32.58 -2.62 9.33
N TYR A 233 31.55 -3.36 8.92
CA TYR A 233 30.24 -3.37 9.57
C TYR A 233 29.50 -4.69 9.27
N ILE A 234 28.53 -5.02 10.14
CA ILE A 234 27.67 -6.19 9.98
C ILE A 234 26.21 -5.75 9.89
N SER A 235 25.58 -5.99 8.77
CA SER A 235 24.14 -5.76 8.54
C SER A 235 23.38 -7.03 8.87
N VAL A 236 22.49 -6.96 9.88
CA VAL A 236 21.73 -8.12 10.34
C VAL A 236 20.34 -8.13 9.73
N SER A 237 20.09 -9.19 8.97
CA SER A 237 18.78 -9.51 8.39
C SER A 237 18.19 -10.74 9.07
N ALA A 238 17.09 -11.27 8.53
CA ALA A 238 16.46 -12.47 9.05
C ALA A 238 15.69 -13.20 7.94
N GLY A 239 15.52 -14.49 8.11
CA GLY A 239 14.73 -15.32 7.22
C GLY A 239 15.44 -15.66 5.91
N GLU A 240 14.85 -16.58 5.20
CA GLU A 240 15.38 -17.18 3.98
C GLU A 240 14.32 -17.18 2.88
N ARG A 241 14.77 -17.33 1.67
CA ARG A 241 13.92 -17.53 0.50
C ARG A 241 13.83 -19.05 0.21
N PHE A 242 12.65 -19.49 -0.22
CA PHE A 242 12.38 -20.81 -0.81
C PHE A 242 12.29 -22.01 0.13
N GLU A 243 12.94 -22.08 1.28
CA GLU A 243 13.04 -23.31 2.08
C GLU A 243 11.71 -23.78 2.69
N ASP A 244 10.86 -22.85 3.05
CA ASP A 244 9.53 -23.11 3.60
C ASP A 244 8.42 -22.37 2.82
N ALA A 245 8.68 -22.00 1.59
CA ALA A 245 7.74 -21.27 0.75
C ALA A 245 6.44 -22.08 0.56
N GLU A 246 5.32 -21.46 0.84
CA GLU A 246 4.01 -22.05 0.60
C GLU A 246 3.75 -22.16 -0.91
N PRO A 247 3.12 -23.27 -1.37
CA PRO A 247 2.74 -23.39 -2.76
C PRO A 247 1.72 -22.27 -3.11
N PRO A 248 1.90 -21.60 -4.25
CA PRO A 248 0.96 -20.58 -4.70
C PRO A 248 -0.39 -21.21 -5.08
N PRO A 249 -1.48 -20.42 -5.16
CA PRO A 249 -2.72 -20.87 -5.74
C PRO A 249 -2.51 -21.44 -7.16
N PRO A 250 -3.37 -22.35 -7.64
CA PRO A 250 -3.30 -22.86 -9.01
C PRO A 250 -3.22 -21.71 -10.02
N ASN A 251 -2.33 -21.82 -11.01
CA ASN A 251 -2.07 -20.84 -12.08
C ASN A 251 -1.25 -19.60 -11.69
N PHE A 252 -0.71 -19.54 -10.47
CA PHE A 252 0.26 -18.51 -10.11
C PHE A 252 1.69 -19.09 -10.10
N PRO A 253 2.71 -18.31 -10.48
CA PRO A 253 4.09 -18.75 -10.34
C PRO A 253 4.45 -18.94 -8.87
N PRO A 254 5.37 -19.84 -8.51
CA PRO A 254 5.83 -20.01 -7.14
C PRO A 254 6.33 -18.70 -6.55
N PHE A 255 5.91 -18.40 -5.30
CA PHE A 255 6.42 -17.26 -4.54
C PHE A 255 7.47 -17.73 -3.54
N ALA A 256 8.70 -17.34 -3.75
CA ALA A 256 9.69 -17.37 -2.68
C ALA A 256 9.29 -16.34 -1.62
N GLY A 257 9.55 -16.60 -0.37
CA GLY A 257 9.29 -15.65 0.70
C GLY A 257 7.83 -15.58 1.20
N THR A 258 6.99 -16.55 0.88
CA THR A 258 5.61 -16.66 1.40
C THR A 258 5.46 -17.59 2.61
N GLY A 259 6.48 -18.40 2.96
CA GLY A 259 6.50 -19.20 4.17
C GLY A 259 6.92 -18.41 5.42
N TYR A 260 6.97 -19.07 6.58
CA TYR A 260 7.30 -18.43 7.85
C TYR A 260 8.64 -17.71 7.80
N SER A 261 9.67 -18.34 7.22
CA SER A 261 11.00 -17.76 7.04
C SER A 261 10.96 -16.54 6.13
N GLY A 262 10.26 -16.61 5.01
CA GLY A 262 10.08 -15.48 4.08
C GLY A 262 9.33 -14.29 4.71
N TYR A 263 8.34 -14.55 5.55
CA TYR A 263 7.68 -13.50 6.34
C TYR A 263 8.59 -12.86 7.38
N ARG A 264 9.61 -13.57 7.84
CA ARG A 264 10.67 -13.00 8.70
C ARG A 264 11.64 -12.15 7.89
N MET A 265 11.98 -12.55 6.66
CA MET A 265 12.79 -11.74 5.75
C MET A 265 12.10 -10.39 5.43
N SER A 266 10.80 -10.42 5.22
CA SER A 266 9.98 -9.25 4.92
C SER A 266 8.78 -9.17 5.86
N PRO A 267 8.95 -8.73 7.14
CA PRO A 267 7.91 -8.72 8.14
C PRO A 267 6.63 -8.04 7.65
N ARG A 268 5.50 -8.71 7.85
CA ARG A 268 4.18 -8.29 7.42
C ARG A 268 3.50 -7.41 8.47
N TRP A 269 2.31 -6.91 8.15
CA TRP A 269 1.55 -5.99 9.00
C TRP A 269 1.26 -6.57 10.40
N TRP A 270 1.07 -7.89 10.54
CA TRP A 270 0.81 -8.58 11.82
C TRP A 270 2.03 -8.72 12.73
N ASN A 271 3.24 -8.52 12.23
CA ASN A 271 4.42 -8.51 13.06
C ASN A 271 4.55 -7.17 13.80
N PRO A 272 5.07 -7.12 15.03
CA PRO A 272 5.35 -5.87 15.71
C PRO A 272 6.44 -5.07 14.99
N ASP A 273 6.45 -3.75 15.20
CA ASP A 273 7.53 -2.89 14.72
C ASP A 273 8.83 -3.25 15.45
N GLY A 274 9.96 -3.20 14.73
CA GLY A 274 11.25 -3.57 15.30
C GLY A 274 11.42 -5.07 15.58
N VAL A 275 10.60 -5.95 15.01
CA VAL A 275 10.53 -7.40 15.30
C VAL A 275 11.86 -8.15 15.18
N GLN A 276 12.87 -7.59 14.52
CA GLN A 276 14.19 -8.23 14.32
C GLN A 276 15.32 -7.55 15.09
N VAL A 277 15.02 -6.49 15.86
CA VAL A 277 16.04 -5.73 16.59
C VAL A 277 16.85 -6.61 17.55
N TYR A 278 16.22 -7.58 18.21
CA TYR A 278 16.88 -8.51 19.12
C TYR A 278 17.98 -9.36 18.45
N LEU A 279 17.87 -9.62 17.13
CA LEU A 279 18.90 -10.34 16.37
C LEU A 279 20.16 -9.49 16.22
N ALA A 280 20.00 -8.22 15.86
CA ALA A 280 21.11 -7.28 15.77
C ALA A 280 21.75 -7.03 17.14
N GLU A 281 20.95 -6.87 18.18
CA GLU A 281 21.41 -6.74 19.57
C GLU A 281 22.25 -7.96 20.01
N GLY A 282 21.76 -9.17 19.72
CA GLY A 282 22.48 -10.41 20.02
C GLY A 282 23.82 -10.52 19.28
N VAL A 283 23.83 -10.18 17.98
CA VAL A 283 25.05 -10.15 17.15
C VAL A 283 26.02 -9.10 17.68
N LYS A 284 25.56 -7.87 17.95
CA LYS A 284 26.39 -6.78 18.46
C LYS A 284 27.06 -7.14 19.81
N ARG A 285 26.24 -7.67 20.73
CA ARG A 285 26.75 -8.13 22.01
C ARG A 285 27.84 -9.17 21.85
N ALA A 286 27.60 -10.20 21.01
CA ALA A 286 28.57 -11.27 20.80
C ALA A 286 29.88 -10.79 20.17
N VAL A 287 29.83 -9.83 19.25
CA VAL A 287 31.00 -9.21 18.63
C VAL A 287 31.78 -8.38 19.65
N ARG A 288 31.10 -7.59 20.48
CA ARG A 288 31.71 -6.79 21.55
C ARG A 288 32.36 -7.64 22.65
N GLU A 289 31.68 -8.71 23.08
CA GLU A 289 32.23 -9.67 24.04
C GLU A 289 33.48 -10.38 23.52
N ALA A 290 33.63 -10.52 22.21
CA ALA A 290 34.83 -11.05 21.57
C ALA A 290 35.95 -10.00 21.39
N GLY A 291 35.77 -8.76 21.86
CA GLY A 291 36.74 -7.68 21.82
C GLY A 291 36.80 -6.88 20.52
N TYR A 292 35.78 -6.98 19.65
CA TYR A 292 35.73 -6.25 18.37
C TYR A 292 34.74 -5.09 18.42
N ASP A 293 35.17 -3.94 17.91
CA ASP A 293 34.33 -2.73 17.79
C ASP A 293 33.85 -2.56 16.34
N VAL A 294 33.01 -3.52 15.88
CA VAL A 294 32.42 -3.50 14.54
C VAL A 294 30.99 -3.00 14.63
N PRO A 295 30.62 -1.90 13.93
CA PRO A 295 29.25 -1.39 13.90
C PRO A 295 28.25 -2.42 13.36
N VAL A 296 27.07 -2.45 13.98
CA VAL A 296 25.98 -3.36 13.59
C VAL A 296 24.78 -2.58 13.12
N VAL A 297 24.29 -2.95 11.92
CA VAL A 297 23.06 -2.42 11.32
C VAL A 297 21.90 -3.31 11.71
N THR A 298 20.81 -2.73 12.23
CA THR A 298 19.54 -3.44 12.44
C THR A 298 18.54 -3.03 11.38
N ALA A 299 17.67 -3.95 10.96
CA ALA A 299 16.57 -3.70 10.07
C ALA A 299 15.34 -4.51 10.52
N GLY A 300 14.19 -4.31 9.89
CA GLY A 300 13.00 -5.11 10.16
C GLY A 300 11.85 -4.30 10.76
N LYS A 301 11.07 -3.65 9.88
CA LYS A 301 9.87 -2.91 10.25
C LYS A 301 10.10 -1.76 11.25
N ILE A 302 11.21 -1.04 11.09
CA ILE A 302 11.46 0.23 11.80
C ILE A 302 10.85 1.33 10.94
N ARG A 303 9.73 1.93 11.40
CA ARG A 303 8.89 2.82 10.59
C ARG A 303 8.78 4.24 11.13
N THR A 304 9.20 4.47 12.37
CA THR A 304 9.09 5.78 13.04
C THR A 304 10.45 6.26 13.55
N PRO A 305 10.68 7.58 13.56
CA PRO A 305 11.92 8.15 14.11
C PRO A 305 12.10 7.88 15.62
N GLU A 306 11.00 7.81 16.37
CA GLU A 306 11.02 7.50 17.79
C GLU A 306 11.61 6.12 18.05
N LEU A 307 11.12 5.09 17.35
CA LEU A 307 11.65 3.74 17.50
C LEU A 307 13.11 3.65 17.03
N ALA A 308 13.46 4.35 15.94
CA ALA A 308 14.83 4.39 15.44
C ALA A 308 15.81 5.01 16.48
N GLU A 309 15.42 6.13 17.09
CA GLU A 309 16.20 6.79 18.14
C GLU A 309 16.34 5.88 19.38
N GLU A 310 15.24 5.31 19.86
CA GLU A 310 15.21 4.42 21.01
C GLU A 310 16.17 3.24 20.86
N ILE A 311 16.18 2.59 19.69
CA ILE A 311 17.10 1.48 19.39
C ILE A 311 18.57 1.91 19.54
N LEU A 312 18.91 3.10 19.04
CA LEU A 312 20.27 3.65 19.10
C LEU A 312 20.64 4.10 20.51
N GLU A 313 19.74 4.74 21.25
CA GLU A 313 19.94 5.16 22.63
C GLU A 313 20.15 3.98 23.58
N GLN A 314 19.37 2.91 23.37
CA GLN A 314 19.51 1.66 24.12
C GLN A 314 20.76 0.84 23.71
N GLY A 315 21.50 1.30 22.70
CA GLY A 315 22.72 0.64 22.24
C GLY A 315 22.48 -0.71 21.55
N LYS A 316 21.26 -1.03 21.15
CA LYS A 316 20.91 -2.30 20.50
C LYS A 316 21.49 -2.45 19.09
N ALA A 317 21.73 -1.34 18.42
CA ALA A 317 22.41 -1.27 17.13
C ALA A 317 23.22 0.02 17.03
N ASP A 318 24.02 0.17 15.97
CA ASP A 318 24.80 1.38 15.68
C ASP A 318 24.23 2.15 14.48
N ILE A 319 23.50 1.46 13.60
CA ILE A 319 22.92 2.00 12.36
C ILE A 319 21.52 1.44 12.20
N ILE A 320 20.59 2.27 11.74
CA ILE A 320 19.20 1.90 11.41
C ILE A 320 19.09 1.62 9.93
N GLY A 321 18.90 0.36 9.58
CA GLY A 321 18.68 -0.10 8.21
C GLY A 321 17.23 -0.01 7.79
N MET A 322 16.96 0.63 6.69
CA MET A 322 15.62 0.82 6.13
C MET A 322 15.60 0.46 4.65
N ALA A 323 14.71 -0.47 4.24
CA ALA A 323 14.39 -0.71 2.84
C ALA A 323 12.97 -0.17 2.54
N ARG A 324 11.95 -0.85 3.04
CA ARG A 324 10.55 -0.56 2.72
C ARG A 324 10.04 0.77 3.29
N ALA A 325 10.61 1.26 4.40
CA ALA A 325 10.26 2.56 4.95
C ALA A 325 10.68 3.68 3.97
N LEU A 326 11.90 3.61 3.42
CA LEU A 326 12.39 4.56 2.43
C LEU A 326 11.78 4.35 1.03
N LEU A 327 11.32 3.13 0.72
CA LEU A 327 10.54 2.88 -0.49
C LEU A 327 9.16 3.56 -0.40
N ALA A 328 8.51 3.51 0.77
CA ALA A 328 7.21 4.15 0.98
C ALA A 328 7.34 5.69 1.01
N ASP A 329 8.35 6.19 1.70
CA ASP A 329 8.65 7.62 1.83
C ASP A 329 10.15 7.88 1.72
N PRO A 330 10.66 8.20 0.54
CA PRO A 330 12.06 8.56 0.37
C PRO A 330 12.50 9.79 1.18
N ASP A 331 11.57 10.69 1.54
CA ASP A 331 11.85 11.89 2.34
C ASP A 331 11.84 11.63 3.86
N TRP A 332 11.65 10.38 4.28
CA TRP A 332 11.60 9.99 5.69
C TRP A 332 12.77 10.59 6.51
N PRO A 333 14.07 10.51 6.08
CA PRO A 333 15.17 11.09 6.86
C PRO A 333 15.08 12.61 6.99
N MET A 334 14.72 13.30 5.92
CA MET A 334 14.56 14.76 5.91
C MET A 334 13.41 15.18 6.83
N LYS A 335 12.24 14.55 6.71
CA LYS A 335 11.08 14.82 7.57
C LYS A 335 11.38 14.55 9.05
N ALA A 336 12.09 13.48 9.35
CA ALA A 336 12.52 13.18 10.72
C ALA A 336 13.49 14.24 11.27
N ARG A 337 14.44 14.72 10.46
CA ARG A 337 15.40 15.77 10.83
C ARG A 337 14.71 17.10 11.11
N GLU A 338 13.69 17.42 10.33
CA GLU A 338 12.90 18.66 10.41
C GLU A 338 11.75 18.57 11.44
N GLU A 339 11.70 17.49 12.23
CA GLU A 339 10.70 17.22 13.26
C GLU A 339 9.24 17.13 12.72
N ARG A 340 9.10 16.78 11.43
CA ARG A 340 7.83 16.54 10.71
C ARG A 340 7.49 15.06 10.62
N ALA A 341 7.64 14.32 11.72
CA ALA A 341 7.45 12.87 11.77
C ALA A 341 6.00 12.43 11.45
N ASP A 342 5.03 13.29 11.70
CA ASP A 342 3.62 13.10 11.38
C ASP A 342 3.31 13.13 9.87
N GLU A 343 4.19 13.76 9.07
CA GLU A 343 4.09 13.77 7.61
C GLU A 343 4.72 12.54 6.94
N ILE A 344 5.37 11.66 7.70
CA ILE A 344 6.00 10.47 7.16
C ILE A 344 4.93 9.48 6.67
N VAL A 345 5.03 9.09 5.40
CA VAL A 345 4.21 8.01 4.83
C VAL A 345 4.74 6.67 5.34
N LYS A 346 4.05 6.12 6.33
CA LYS A 346 4.47 4.85 6.95
C LYS A 346 4.24 3.67 6.01
N CYS A 347 5.26 2.85 5.82
CA CYS A 347 5.12 1.58 5.11
C CYS A 347 4.04 0.72 5.78
N ALA A 348 3.02 0.31 5.04
CA ALA A 348 1.92 -0.53 5.54
C ALA A 348 2.34 -1.97 5.87
N ALA A 349 3.57 -2.36 5.54
CA ALA A 349 4.07 -3.74 5.68
C ALA A 349 3.15 -4.79 5.00
N CYS A 350 2.52 -4.41 3.90
CA CYS A 350 1.56 -5.24 3.14
C CYS A 350 2.22 -6.40 2.39
N GLY A 351 3.53 -6.31 2.10
CA GLY A 351 4.28 -7.31 1.36
C GLY A 351 4.27 -7.16 -0.16
N TYR A 352 3.49 -6.28 -0.70
CA TYR A 352 3.35 -6.08 -2.15
C TYR A 352 4.69 -5.94 -2.90
N CYS A 353 5.60 -5.10 -2.37
CA CYS A 353 6.93 -4.91 -2.97
C CYS A 353 7.78 -6.19 -2.99
N SER A 354 7.64 -7.07 -1.97
CA SER A 354 8.32 -8.36 -1.94
C SER A 354 7.73 -9.33 -2.95
N GLU A 355 6.41 -9.35 -3.11
CA GLU A 355 5.72 -10.18 -4.11
C GLU A 355 6.04 -9.75 -5.54
N ALA A 356 6.16 -8.45 -5.80
CA ALA A 356 6.61 -7.93 -7.10
C ALA A 356 8.04 -8.41 -7.42
N ASP A 357 8.97 -8.35 -6.46
CA ASP A 357 10.33 -8.88 -6.61
C ASP A 357 10.32 -10.39 -6.95
N GLU A 358 9.50 -11.18 -6.26
CA GLU A 358 9.38 -12.61 -6.49
C GLU A 358 8.80 -12.97 -7.87
N ARG A 359 7.95 -12.12 -8.40
CA ARG A 359 7.41 -12.25 -9.77
C ARG A 359 8.32 -11.72 -10.86
N TYR A 360 9.50 -11.20 -10.50
CA TYR A 360 10.41 -10.51 -11.43
C TYR A 360 9.77 -9.25 -12.05
N GLU A 361 8.86 -8.62 -11.33
CA GLU A 361 8.21 -7.37 -11.72
C GLU A 361 8.88 -6.17 -11.05
N THR A 362 8.73 -4.98 -11.62
CA THR A 362 9.24 -3.75 -11.03
C THR A 362 8.70 -3.56 -9.61
N VAL A 363 9.62 -3.44 -8.66
CA VAL A 363 9.29 -3.23 -7.25
C VAL A 363 8.82 -1.79 -7.04
N THR A 364 7.59 -1.64 -6.55
CA THR A 364 6.95 -0.35 -6.28
C THR A 364 6.28 -0.36 -4.91
N CYS A 365 5.79 0.78 -4.45
CA CYS A 365 5.05 0.89 -3.19
C CYS A 365 3.60 1.30 -3.45
N ILE A 366 2.68 0.63 -2.79
CA ILE A 366 1.24 0.95 -2.87
C ILE A 366 0.88 2.29 -2.23
N GLU A 367 1.76 2.85 -1.40
CA GLU A 367 1.58 4.16 -0.80
C GLU A 367 1.95 5.33 -1.73
N TRP A 368 2.57 5.04 -2.89
CA TRP A 368 2.93 6.09 -3.84
C TRP A 368 1.71 6.74 -4.48
N PRO A 369 1.75 8.06 -4.77
CA PRO A 369 0.72 8.74 -5.53
C PRO A 369 0.52 8.08 -6.91
N LYS A 370 -0.70 8.10 -7.43
CA LYS A 370 -0.99 7.64 -8.80
C LYS A 370 -0.11 8.41 -9.79
N GLY A 371 0.61 7.70 -10.66
CA GLY A 371 1.48 8.29 -11.68
C GLY A 371 2.87 8.74 -11.19
N ALA A 372 3.25 8.47 -9.95
CA ALA A 372 4.57 8.83 -9.39
C ALA A 372 5.77 8.13 -10.08
N LEU A 373 5.51 7.05 -10.82
CA LEU A 373 6.45 6.40 -11.73
C LEU A 373 5.70 6.02 -13.00
N ASN A 374 6.36 6.06 -14.15
CA ASN A 374 5.89 5.41 -15.38
C ASN A 374 5.92 3.89 -15.19
N ALA A 375 5.13 3.40 -14.24
CA ALA A 375 5.01 1.99 -13.96
C ALA A 375 4.16 1.34 -15.05
N PRO A 376 4.56 0.18 -15.58
CA PRO A 376 3.88 -0.48 -16.70
C PRO A 376 2.49 -1.01 -16.39
N SER A 377 1.94 -0.81 -15.18
CA SER A 377 0.54 -1.15 -14.91
C SER A 377 0.00 -0.44 -13.66
N PRO A 378 -1.03 0.40 -13.81
CA PRO A 378 -1.73 1.00 -12.67
C PRO A 378 -2.38 -0.03 -11.73
N TRP A 379 -2.63 -1.23 -12.21
CA TRP A 379 -3.30 -2.32 -11.50
C TRP A 379 -2.50 -2.87 -10.33
N LEU A 380 -1.17 -2.79 -10.42
CA LEU A 380 -0.25 -3.36 -9.44
C LEU A 380 0.06 -2.42 -8.27
N LEU A 381 -0.38 -1.15 -8.35
CA LEU A 381 -0.02 -0.10 -7.39
C LEU A 381 -1.11 0.17 -6.34
N ILE A 382 -2.29 -0.40 -6.50
CA ILE A 382 -3.45 -0.08 -5.66
C ILE A 382 -3.95 -1.36 -4.99
N PRO A 383 -4.14 -1.39 -3.65
CA PRO A 383 -4.76 -2.54 -3.01
C PRO A 383 -6.07 -2.89 -3.70
N PRO A 384 -6.40 -4.18 -3.89
CA PRO A 384 -7.61 -4.58 -4.61
C PRO A 384 -8.87 -3.89 -4.07
N CYS A 385 -8.98 -3.70 -2.77
CA CYS A 385 -10.06 -2.95 -2.15
C CYS A 385 -10.11 -1.48 -2.57
N LYS A 386 -8.95 -0.81 -2.66
CA LYS A 386 -8.86 0.59 -3.15
C LYS A 386 -9.10 0.68 -4.64
N ALA A 387 -8.58 -0.27 -5.43
CA ALA A 387 -8.81 -0.35 -6.87
C ALA A 387 -10.29 -0.58 -7.22
N ALA A 388 -10.98 -1.41 -6.45
CA ALA A 388 -12.39 -1.69 -6.60
C ALA A 388 -13.31 -0.55 -6.09
N CYS A 389 -12.79 0.35 -5.26
CA CYS A 389 -13.55 1.48 -4.75
C CYS A 389 -13.68 2.57 -5.83
N PRO A 390 -14.90 2.90 -6.31
CA PRO A 390 -15.09 3.95 -7.33
C PRO A 390 -14.57 5.33 -6.91
N ALA A 391 -14.61 5.63 -5.60
CA ALA A 391 -14.08 6.87 -5.02
C ALA A 391 -12.57 6.84 -4.76
N GLY A 392 -11.92 5.67 -4.87
CA GLY A 392 -10.50 5.52 -4.61
C GLY A 392 -10.10 5.79 -3.15
N LEU A 393 -10.97 5.44 -2.20
CA LEU A 393 -10.73 5.60 -0.76
C LEU A 393 -9.44 4.93 -0.30
N ASP A 394 -8.73 5.57 0.60
CA ASP A 394 -7.59 4.95 1.29
C ASP A 394 -8.09 4.05 2.44
N ILE A 395 -8.62 2.88 2.02
CA ILE A 395 -9.31 1.94 2.91
C ILE A 395 -8.40 1.46 4.03
N ARG A 396 -7.15 1.12 3.72
CA ARG A 396 -6.24 0.58 4.72
C ARG A 396 -5.87 1.62 5.78
N ARG A 397 -5.66 2.87 5.35
CA ARG A 397 -5.30 3.96 6.25
C ARG A 397 -6.41 4.23 7.28
N TYR A 398 -7.67 4.33 6.85
CA TYR A 398 -8.74 4.58 7.81
C TYR A 398 -9.05 3.37 8.72
N ILE A 399 -8.86 2.14 8.22
CA ILE A 399 -9.00 0.93 9.05
C ILE A 399 -7.89 0.84 10.10
N ASP A 400 -6.64 1.13 9.73
CA ASP A 400 -5.51 1.17 10.65
C ASP A 400 -5.73 2.21 11.77
N LEU A 401 -6.13 3.44 11.40
CA LEU A 401 -6.46 4.49 12.36
C LEU A 401 -7.63 4.09 13.27
N ALA A 402 -8.65 3.43 12.73
CA ALA A 402 -9.78 2.95 13.53
C ALA A 402 -9.35 1.86 14.51
N GLY A 403 -8.48 0.94 14.10
CA GLY A 403 -7.88 -0.07 14.98
C GLY A 403 -7.06 0.51 16.12
N GLN A 404 -6.51 1.71 15.95
CA GLN A 404 -5.81 2.49 16.97
C GLN A 404 -6.77 3.36 17.83
N GLY A 405 -8.09 3.30 17.59
CA GLY A 405 -9.08 4.13 18.29
C GLY A 405 -9.12 5.60 17.84
N GLN A 406 -8.39 5.97 16.78
CA GLN A 406 -8.28 7.36 16.26
C GLN A 406 -9.41 7.64 15.25
N TYR A 407 -10.68 7.56 15.70
CA TYR A 407 -11.84 7.61 14.80
C TYR A 407 -11.99 8.94 14.06
N GLU A 408 -11.64 10.08 14.68
CA GLU A 408 -11.69 11.39 14.05
C GLU A 408 -10.71 11.49 12.87
N LYS A 409 -9.48 10.98 13.03
CA LYS A 409 -8.50 10.93 11.94
C LYS A 409 -8.92 9.93 10.85
N ALA A 410 -9.50 8.78 11.24
CA ALA A 410 -10.03 7.81 10.29
C ALA A 410 -11.16 8.41 9.45
N LEU A 411 -12.06 9.19 10.08
CA LEU A 411 -13.12 9.91 9.40
C LEU A 411 -12.57 10.94 8.41
N SER A 412 -11.58 11.73 8.81
CA SER A 412 -10.93 12.70 7.91
C SER A 412 -10.36 12.05 6.65
N VAL A 413 -9.73 10.86 6.77
CA VAL A 413 -9.24 10.09 5.61
C VAL A 413 -10.37 9.67 4.67
N ILE A 414 -11.54 9.31 5.22
CA ILE A 414 -12.71 8.97 4.40
C ILE A 414 -13.24 10.21 3.69
N GLU A 415 -13.33 11.33 4.40
CA GLU A 415 -13.87 12.60 3.90
C GLU A 415 -13.00 13.24 2.81
N GLU A 416 -11.71 12.92 2.71
CA GLU A 416 -10.86 13.32 1.58
C GLU A 416 -11.47 12.94 0.20
N LYS A 417 -12.30 11.90 0.14
CA LYS A 417 -12.92 11.39 -1.09
C LYS A 417 -14.44 11.27 -1.02
N VAL A 418 -14.99 11.10 0.15
CA VAL A 418 -16.41 10.82 0.37
C VAL A 418 -16.94 11.74 1.47
N PRO A 419 -17.49 12.91 1.13
CA PRO A 419 -17.95 13.89 2.11
C PRO A 419 -19.23 13.47 2.85
N LEU A 420 -19.85 12.36 2.46
CA LEU A 420 -21.06 11.79 3.07
C LEU A 420 -20.78 10.37 3.62
N PRO A 421 -19.81 10.18 4.55
CA PRO A 421 -19.36 8.85 4.97
C PRO A 421 -20.42 8.01 5.68
N ALA A 422 -21.27 8.61 6.51
CA ALA A 422 -22.36 7.92 7.21
C ALA A 422 -23.46 7.46 6.25
N THR A 423 -23.83 8.32 5.30
CA THR A 423 -24.77 8.00 4.22
C THR A 423 -24.23 6.87 3.34
N VAL A 424 -23.00 7.01 2.83
CA VAL A 424 -22.36 6.00 1.96
C VAL A 424 -22.12 4.70 2.72
N GLY A 425 -21.85 4.75 4.03
CA GLY A 425 -21.73 3.55 4.88
C GLY A 425 -23.01 2.72 4.97
N ARG A 426 -24.18 3.27 4.57
CA ARG A 426 -25.48 2.58 4.57
C ARG A 426 -25.95 2.08 3.21
N VAL A 427 -25.51 2.74 2.14
CA VAL A 427 -26.06 2.49 0.80
C VAL A 427 -25.01 2.10 -0.24
N CYS A 428 -23.74 1.99 0.13
CA CYS A 428 -22.69 1.56 -0.77
C CYS A 428 -22.81 0.07 -1.10
N PRO A 429 -22.69 -0.32 -2.39
CA PRO A 429 -22.65 -1.73 -2.80
C PRO A 429 -21.32 -2.45 -2.44
N HIS A 430 -20.40 -1.79 -1.78
CA HIS A 430 -19.10 -2.25 -1.26
C HIS A 430 -18.30 -3.21 -2.16
N PRO A 431 -18.04 -2.87 -3.44
CA PRO A 431 -17.26 -3.73 -4.34
C PRO A 431 -15.83 -3.99 -3.85
N CYS A 432 -15.34 -3.18 -2.90
CA CYS A 432 -14.08 -3.36 -2.22
C CYS A 432 -14.03 -4.66 -1.38
N GLU A 433 -15.15 -5.09 -0.83
CA GLU A 433 -15.26 -6.32 -0.02
C GLU A 433 -15.19 -7.55 -0.92
N THR A 434 -15.84 -7.54 -2.09
CA THR A 434 -15.78 -8.65 -3.07
C THR A 434 -14.39 -8.83 -3.70
N LYS A 435 -13.51 -7.83 -3.59
CA LYS A 435 -12.13 -7.87 -4.07
C LYS A 435 -11.10 -7.85 -2.92
N CYS A 436 -11.55 -8.14 -1.70
CA CYS A 436 -10.67 -8.23 -0.54
C CYS A 436 -9.84 -9.51 -0.62
N ASN A 437 -8.51 -9.40 -0.52
CA ASN A 437 -7.63 -10.59 -0.53
C ASN A 437 -7.91 -11.56 0.63
N ARG A 438 -8.57 -11.08 1.68
CA ARG A 438 -8.91 -11.94 2.81
C ARG A 438 -9.98 -12.99 2.48
N VAL A 439 -10.79 -12.75 1.45
CA VAL A 439 -11.78 -13.74 0.95
C VAL A 439 -11.14 -15.09 0.62
N ASP A 440 -9.87 -15.09 0.21
CA ASP A 440 -9.14 -16.32 -0.11
C ASP A 440 -8.72 -17.13 1.14
N LEU A 441 -8.83 -16.51 2.33
CA LEU A 441 -8.45 -17.13 3.61
C LEU A 441 -9.69 -17.55 4.44
N ASP A 442 -10.64 -16.64 4.60
CA ASP A 442 -11.86 -16.84 5.40
C ASP A 442 -13.02 -15.99 4.84
N GLU A 443 -13.15 -14.74 5.27
CA GLU A 443 -14.17 -13.81 4.81
C GLU A 443 -13.59 -12.41 4.60
N SER A 444 -14.27 -11.58 3.81
CA SER A 444 -13.85 -10.21 3.57
C SER A 444 -13.86 -9.39 4.86
N ILE A 445 -12.95 -8.41 4.93
CA ILE A 445 -13.05 -7.38 5.97
C ILE A 445 -14.35 -6.60 5.72
N ALA A 446 -15.15 -6.37 6.76
CA ALA A 446 -16.38 -5.57 6.72
C ALA A 446 -16.06 -4.07 6.53
N ILE A 447 -15.50 -3.73 5.36
CA ILE A 447 -14.94 -2.41 5.03
C ILE A 447 -16.02 -1.32 5.12
N ASN A 448 -17.21 -1.62 4.55
CA ASN A 448 -18.34 -0.70 4.56
C ASN A 448 -18.94 -0.56 5.98
N GLY A 449 -19.01 -1.67 6.71
CA GLY A 449 -19.43 -1.70 8.12
C GLY A 449 -18.52 -0.84 9.01
N LEU A 450 -17.20 -0.96 8.84
CA LEU A 450 -16.22 -0.13 9.56
C LEU A 450 -16.33 1.35 9.20
N LYS A 451 -16.52 1.69 7.92
CA LYS A 451 -16.76 3.07 7.48
C LYS A 451 -18.00 3.68 8.15
N ARG A 452 -19.10 2.93 8.18
CA ARG A 452 -20.33 3.32 8.90
C ARG A 452 -20.07 3.51 10.38
N PHE A 453 -19.40 2.55 11.02
CA PHE A 453 -19.07 2.60 12.44
C PHE A 453 -18.25 3.84 12.80
N ILE A 454 -17.21 4.15 12.03
CA ILE A 454 -16.36 5.33 12.25
C ILE A 454 -17.19 6.62 12.20
N ALA A 455 -18.00 6.78 11.15
CA ALA A 455 -18.83 7.97 10.98
C ALA A 455 -19.86 8.11 12.11
N ASP A 456 -20.55 7.02 12.49
CA ASP A 456 -21.52 7.02 13.57
C ASP A 456 -20.87 7.21 14.95
N ALA A 457 -19.67 6.68 15.18
CA ALA A 457 -18.94 6.84 16.44
C ALA A 457 -18.53 8.30 16.67
N VAL A 458 -17.97 8.95 15.66
CA VAL A 458 -17.58 10.38 15.74
C VAL A 458 -18.82 11.26 15.92
N ALA A 459 -19.90 10.99 15.18
CA ALA A 459 -21.15 11.75 15.31
C ALA A 459 -21.76 11.66 16.73
N ARG A 460 -21.75 10.45 17.33
CA ARG A 460 -22.26 10.25 18.72
C ARG A 460 -21.44 10.98 19.77
N ARG A 461 -20.15 11.15 19.55
CA ARG A 461 -19.26 11.88 20.47
C ARG A 461 -19.43 13.41 20.39
N GLY A 462 -20.13 13.92 19.38
CA GLY A 462 -20.33 15.36 19.17
C GLY A 462 -19.04 16.13 18.91
N GLN A 463 -17.97 15.49 18.53
CA GLN A 463 -16.62 16.04 18.45
C GLN A 463 -16.26 16.62 17.06
N LYS A 464 -17.11 16.41 16.05
CA LYS A 464 -16.81 16.92 14.70
C LYS A 464 -16.98 18.45 14.67
N LYS A 465 -15.85 19.15 14.60
CA LYS A 465 -15.83 20.59 14.30
C LYS A 465 -15.65 20.77 12.79
N VAL A 466 -16.67 21.27 12.12
CA VAL A 466 -16.54 21.72 10.73
C VAL A 466 -15.92 23.11 10.76
N ILE A 467 -14.70 23.23 10.23
CA ILE A 467 -14.03 24.52 10.07
C ILE A 467 -14.23 24.93 8.61
N PRO A 468 -14.94 26.04 8.35
CA PRO A 468 -15.10 26.53 6.99
C PRO A 468 -13.71 26.83 6.39
N PRO A 469 -13.42 26.34 5.19
CA PRO A 469 -12.18 26.70 4.49
C PRO A 469 -12.19 28.19 4.17
N ALA A 470 -11.00 28.80 4.16
CA ALA A 470 -10.88 30.19 3.77
C ALA A 470 -11.27 30.35 2.29
N ARG A 471 -12.13 31.30 2.01
CA ARG A 471 -12.49 31.67 0.63
C ARG A 471 -11.33 32.43 0.01
N THR A 472 -10.54 31.74 -0.82
CA THR A 472 -9.33 32.29 -1.46
C THR A 472 -9.53 32.62 -2.93
N LYS A 473 -10.69 32.29 -3.50
CA LYS A 473 -11.06 32.50 -4.91
C LYS A 473 -12.24 33.46 -5.00
N GLU A 474 -12.14 34.42 -5.93
CA GLU A 474 -13.24 35.37 -6.20
C GLU A 474 -14.34 34.73 -7.03
N GLU A 475 -13.99 33.72 -7.84
CA GLU A 475 -14.90 33.05 -8.75
C GLU A 475 -15.99 32.27 -7.98
N LYS A 476 -17.20 32.32 -8.54
CA LYS A 476 -18.36 31.61 -8.03
C LYS A 476 -18.74 30.47 -8.97
N VAL A 477 -19.13 29.35 -8.38
CA VAL A 477 -19.58 28.16 -9.12
C VAL A 477 -21.04 27.88 -8.78
N ALA A 478 -21.86 27.69 -9.79
CA ALA A 478 -23.25 27.23 -9.66
C ALA A 478 -23.31 25.72 -9.85
N ILE A 479 -24.08 25.04 -8.99
CA ILE A 479 -24.33 23.59 -9.11
C ILE A 479 -25.85 23.40 -9.23
N ILE A 480 -26.28 22.61 -10.22
CA ILE A 480 -27.69 22.35 -10.46
C ILE A 480 -28.03 20.93 -9.99
N GLY A 481 -28.69 20.84 -8.84
CA GLY A 481 -29.06 19.62 -8.14
C GLY A 481 -28.20 19.32 -6.91
N SER A 482 -28.87 19.02 -5.79
CA SER A 482 -28.28 18.70 -4.49
C SER A 482 -28.16 17.19 -4.22
N GLY A 483 -28.16 16.35 -5.27
CA GLY A 483 -27.91 14.94 -5.13
C GLY A 483 -26.44 14.65 -4.72
N PRO A 484 -26.04 13.37 -4.52
CA PRO A 484 -24.70 13.01 -4.09
C PRO A 484 -23.58 13.62 -4.96
N ALA A 485 -23.79 13.71 -6.27
CA ALA A 485 -22.81 14.30 -7.19
C ALA A 485 -22.66 15.81 -6.93
N GLY A 486 -23.78 16.54 -6.81
CA GLY A 486 -23.77 17.98 -6.55
C GLY A 486 -23.17 18.33 -5.19
N LEU A 487 -23.55 17.60 -4.14
CA LEU A 487 -23.04 17.78 -2.79
C LEU A 487 -21.52 17.51 -2.71
N THR A 488 -21.05 16.45 -3.37
CA THR A 488 -19.62 16.13 -3.42
C THR A 488 -18.81 17.18 -4.17
N ALA A 489 -19.31 17.64 -5.32
CA ALA A 489 -18.69 18.72 -6.08
C ALA A 489 -18.65 20.03 -5.29
N ALA A 490 -19.74 20.37 -4.60
CA ALA A 490 -19.85 21.56 -3.77
C ALA A 490 -18.82 21.53 -2.61
N PHE A 491 -18.76 20.43 -1.88
CA PHE A 491 -17.79 20.25 -0.82
C PHE A 491 -16.36 20.42 -1.32
N ASN A 492 -15.98 19.71 -2.37
CA ASN A 492 -14.62 19.77 -2.91
C ASN A 492 -14.25 21.16 -3.42
N LEU A 493 -15.17 21.86 -4.08
CA LEU A 493 -14.93 23.23 -4.57
C LEU A 493 -14.82 24.23 -3.41
N ALA A 494 -15.63 24.07 -2.37
CA ALA A 494 -15.52 24.88 -1.16
C ALA A 494 -14.15 24.67 -0.47
N GLN A 495 -13.68 23.41 -0.37
CA GLN A 495 -12.34 23.10 0.15
C GLN A 495 -11.22 23.74 -0.68
N LEU A 496 -11.43 23.95 -1.98
CA LEU A 496 -10.49 24.67 -2.86
C LEU A 496 -10.61 26.20 -2.79
N GLY A 497 -11.50 26.71 -1.93
CA GLY A 497 -11.67 28.14 -1.67
C GLY A 497 -12.61 28.89 -2.64
N TYR A 498 -13.40 28.17 -3.45
CA TYR A 498 -14.41 28.80 -4.32
C TYR A 498 -15.72 29.10 -3.58
N GLY A 499 -16.44 30.15 -4.01
CA GLY A 499 -17.81 30.37 -3.60
C GLY A 499 -18.76 29.44 -4.35
N VAL A 500 -19.54 28.62 -3.65
CA VAL A 500 -20.41 27.62 -4.26
C VAL A 500 -21.86 27.81 -3.85
N THR A 501 -22.75 27.78 -4.86
CA THR A 501 -24.20 27.78 -4.64
C THR A 501 -24.83 26.61 -5.37
N ILE A 502 -25.60 25.78 -4.65
CA ILE A 502 -26.40 24.69 -5.21
C ILE A 502 -27.82 25.18 -5.43
N PHE A 503 -28.38 24.95 -6.62
CA PHE A 503 -29.77 25.21 -6.95
C PHE A 503 -30.52 23.87 -7.02
N GLU A 504 -31.47 23.67 -6.09
CA GLU A 504 -32.24 22.44 -5.94
C GLU A 504 -33.71 22.70 -6.27
N ALA A 505 -34.27 21.85 -7.13
CA ALA A 505 -35.67 21.96 -7.55
C ALA A 505 -36.67 21.48 -6.48
N LEU A 506 -36.24 20.54 -5.62
CA LEU A 506 -37.07 19.98 -4.55
C LEU A 506 -37.08 20.89 -3.30
N PRO A 507 -38.09 20.71 -2.42
CA PRO A 507 -38.16 21.43 -1.15
C PRO A 507 -37.17 20.87 -0.08
N VAL A 508 -36.45 19.82 -0.40
CA VAL A 508 -35.47 19.17 0.47
C VAL A 508 -34.17 18.89 -0.30
N PRO A 509 -32.98 19.05 0.35
CA PRO A 509 -31.73 18.71 -0.29
C PRO A 509 -31.45 17.20 -0.22
N GLY A 510 -30.46 16.73 -0.99
CA GLY A 510 -29.99 15.33 -0.98
C GLY A 510 -30.42 14.51 -2.19
N GLY A 511 -31.28 15.04 -3.06
CA GLY A 511 -31.72 14.33 -4.27
C GLY A 511 -32.31 12.96 -3.94
N MET A 512 -31.85 11.89 -4.63
CA MET A 512 -32.35 10.53 -4.40
C MET A 512 -31.98 9.95 -3.01
N LEU A 513 -30.99 10.47 -2.33
CA LEU A 513 -30.67 10.05 -0.94
C LEU A 513 -31.82 10.40 0.01
N THR A 514 -32.45 11.55 -0.19
CA THR A 514 -33.58 12.00 0.62
C THR A 514 -34.91 11.60 0.00
N ALA A 515 -35.10 11.83 -1.30
CA ALA A 515 -36.37 11.65 -1.97
C ALA A 515 -36.62 10.22 -2.50
N GLY A 516 -35.59 9.42 -2.73
CA GLY A 516 -35.71 8.09 -3.35
C GLY A 516 -35.55 6.94 -2.38
N ILE A 517 -34.46 6.90 -1.63
CA ILE A 517 -34.14 5.77 -0.74
C ILE A 517 -35.06 5.81 0.49
N PRO A 518 -35.70 4.68 0.85
CA PRO A 518 -36.59 4.63 2.02
C PRO A 518 -35.89 4.89 3.36
N GLU A 519 -36.64 5.44 4.32
CA GLU A 519 -36.18 5.77 5.68
C GLU A 519 -35.52 4.58 6.39
N TYR A 520 -36.08 3.37 6.24
CA TYR A 520 -35.57 2.17 6.91
C TYR A 520 -34.20 1.69 6.38
N ARG A 521 -33.81 2.10 5.16
CA ARG A 521 -32.46 1.87 4.60
C ARG A 521 -31.50 3.02 4.92
N LEU A 522 -31.99 4.23 4.77
CA LEU A 522 -31.21 5.45 4.95
C LEU A 522 -31.99 6.48 5.79
N PRO A 523 -31.77 6.52 7.10
CA PRO A 523 -32.41 7.49 7.99
C PRO A 523 -32.17 8.92 7.54
N LYS A 524 -33.21 9.71 7.45
CA LYS A 524 -33.14 11.08 6.89
C LYS A 524 -32.36 12.05 7.77
N ASP A 525 -32.33 11.81 9.08
CA ASP A 525 -31.53 12.56 10.03
C ASP A 525 -30.00 12.40 9.77
N VAL A 526 -29.58 11.22 9.31
CA VAL A 526 -28.18 10.98 8.93
C VAL A 526 -27.80 11.82 7.72
N VAL A 527 -28.63 11.78 6.66
CA VAL A 527 -28.39 12.54 5.43
C VAL A 527 -28.40 14.04 5.72
N ARG A 528 -29.41 14.51 6.49
CA ARG A 528 -29.53 15.93 6.85
C ARG A 528 -28.31 16.44 7.58
N ARG A 529 -27.83 15.72 8.60
CA ARG A 529 -26.65 16.10 9.38
C ARG A 529 -25.40 16.26 8.50
N GLU A 530 -25.16 15.33 7.57
CA GLU A 530 -24.01 15.42 6.66
C GLU A 530 -24.15 16.57 5.64
N ILE A 531 -25.37 16.89 5.22
CA ILE A 531 -25.64 18.06 4.36
C ILE A 531 -25.41 19.36 5.15
N GLU A 532 -25.89 19.44 6.39
CA GLU A 532 -25.62 20.58 7.29
C GLU A 532 -24.12 20.82 7.48
N ASP A 533 -23.32 19.76 7.55
CA ASP A 533 -21.87 19.89 7.63
C ASP A 533 -21.25 20.44 6.33
N ILE A 534 -21.81 20.07 5.16
CA ILE A 534 -21.43 20.67 3.88
C ILE A 534 -21.83 22.17 3.84
N GLU A 535 -23.00 22.54 4.30
CA GLU A 535 -23.43 23.96 4.40
C GLU A 535 -22.52 24.76 5.34
N LYS A 536 -22.17 24.19 6.51
CA LYS A 536 -21.19 24.78 7.45
C LYS A 536 -19.80 24.97 6.81
N SER A 537 -19.44 24.20 5.80
CA SER A 537 -18.20 24.43 5.04
C SER A 537 -18.27 25.61 4.05
N GLY A 538 -19.35 26.39 4.06
CA GLY A 538 -19.51 27.60 3.24
C GLY A 538 -20.25 27.39 1.92
N VAL A 539 -20.92 26.25 1.74
CA VAL A 539 -21.77 25.97 0.58
C VAL A 539 -23.17 26.53 0.82
N GLU A 540 -23.70 27.30 -0.13
CA GLU A 540 -25.08 27.80 -0.10
C GLU A 540 -25.99 26.82 -0.86
N ILE A 541 -27.10 26.38 -0.25
CA ILE A 541 -28.12 25.54 -0.92
C ILE A 541 -29.43 26.31 -1.03
N ARG A 542 -29.92 26.48 -2.26
CA ARG A 542 -31.20 27.16 -2.58
C ARG A 542 -32.23 26.14 -3.00
N LEU A 543 -33.17 25.86 -2.10
CA LEU A 543 -34.26 24.92 -2.35
C LEU A 543 -35.39 25.60 -3.13
N ASN A 544 -36.25 24.80 -3.79
CA ASN A 544 -37.36 25.26 -4.64
C ASN A 544 -36.89 26.22 -5.76
N ASN A 545 -35.68 26.01 -6.28
CA ASN A 545 -35.09 26.83 -7.33
C ASN A 545 -34.75 25.95 -8.57
N PRO A 546 -35.77 25.51 -9.35
CA PRO A 546 -35.56 24.75 -10.54
C PRO A 546 -34.90 25.60 -11.64
N VAL A 547 -33.80 25.10 -12.21
CA VAL A 547 -33.13 25.74 -13.34
C VAL A 547 -33.73 25.24 -14.64
N GLY A 548 -34.03 26.15 -15.58
CA GLY A 548 -34.70 25.89 -16.84
C GLY A 548 -36.20 26.17 -16.81
N LYS A 549 -36.77 26.56 -15.67
CA LYS A 549 -38.15 26.99 -15.46
C LYS A 549 -38.21 28.25 -14.62
N ASP A 550 -39.32 28.95 -14.63
CA ASP A 550 -39.63 30.07 -13.69
C ASP A 550 -38.59 31.18 -13.69
N GLY A 551 -37.98 31.48 -14.86
CA GLY A 551 -37.03 32.59 -15.02
C GLY A 551 -35.58 32.29 -14.61
N LEU A 552 -35.28 31.14 -14.02
CA LEU A 552 -33.90 30.73 -13.73
C LEU A 552 -33.36 29.84 -14.85
N THR A 553 -32.49 30.39 -15.69
CA THR A 553 -31.88 29.71 -16.84
C THR A 553 -30.36 29.65 -16.70
N LEU A 554 -29.66 28.87 -17.52
CA LEU A 554 -28.22 28.85 -17.57
C LEU A 554 -27.65 30.23 -17.87
N ASP A 555 -28.25 30.96 -18.81
CA ASP A 555 -27.84 32.32 -19.17
C ASP A 555 -27.98 33.29 -17.97
N SER A 556 -29.08 33.16 -17.20
CA SER A 556 -29.29 33.98 -16.02
C SER A 556 -28.26 33.70 -14.93
N LEU A 557 -27.72 32.48 -14.83
CA LEU A 557 -26.63 32.15 -13.90
C LEU A 557 -25.31 32.80 -14.33
N TRP A 558 -25.00 32.79 -15.64
CA TRP A 558 -23.85 33.53 -16.15
C TRP A 558 -23.96 35.03 -15.89
N GLN A 559 -25.13 35.62 -16.12
CA GLN A 559 -25.39 37.05 -15.84
C GLN A 559 -25.27 37.40 -14.35
N LYS A 560 -25.56 36.44 -13.45
CA LYS A 560 -25.37 36.57 -12.01
C LYS A 560 -23.90 36.40 -11.57
N GLY A 561 -22.98 36.28 -12.52
CA GLY A 561 -21.53 36.27 -12.27
C GLY A 561 -20.94 34.91 -11.88
N TYR A 562 -21.67 33.82 -12.02
CA TYR A 562 -21.09 32.47 -11.90
C TYR A 562 -20.10 32.25 -13.04
N LYS A 563 -18.93 31.68 -12.75
CA LYS A 563 -17.84 31.43 -13.72
C LYS A 563 -17.79 29.99 -14.23
N ALA A 564 -18.51 29.08 -13.54
CA ALA A 564 -18.71 27.71 -13.96
C ALA A 564 -20.07 27.22 -13.50
N ILE A 565 -20.65 26.29 -14.26
CA ILE A 565 -21.93 25.65 -13.94
C ILE A 565 -21.73 24.13 -14.01
N PHE A 566 -22.00 23.43 -12.89
CA PHE A 566 -21.98 21.98 -12.82
C PHE A 566 -23.40 21.41 -12.82
N ILE A 567 -23.75 20.59 -13.81
CA ILE A 567 -25.08 20.01 -13.95
C ILE A 567 -25.09 18.61 -13.31
N ALA A 568 -25.86 18.49 -12.20
CA ALA A 568 -25.97 17.28 -11.37
C ALA A 568 -27.43 16.90 -11.08
N THR A 569 -28.30 17.01 -12.09
CA THR A 569 -29.77 16.85 -11.97
C THR A 569 -30.23 15.43 -11.67
N GLY A 570 -29.37 14.43 -11.84
CA GLY A 570 -29.71 13.02 -11.62
C GLY A 570 -30.75 12.46 -12.62
N ALA A 571 -31.34 11.31 -12.27
CA ALA A 571 -32.32 10.59 -13.08
C ALA A 571 -33.66 10.43 -12.32
N HIS A 572 -34.49 11.45 -12.34
CA HIS A 572 -35.78 11.45 -11.68
C HIS A 572 -36.95 10.91 -12.50
N LYS A 573 -36.73 10.70 -13.81
CA LYS A 573 -37.74 10.20 -14.76
C LYS A 573 -37.64 8.69 -14.88
N SER A 574 -38.72 7.98 -14.59
CA SER A 574 -38.83 6.56 -14.84
C SER A 574 -38.99 6.28 -16.35
N LEU A 575 -38.48 5.14 -16.79
CA LEU A 575 -38.77 4.60 -18.11
C LEU A 575 -40.18 4.01 -18.12
N LYS A 576 -40.90 4.18 -19.23
CA LYS A 576 -42.19 3.56 -19.46
C LYS A 576 -42.01 2.08 -19.84
N LEU A 577 -42.98 1.25 -19.46
CA LEU A 577 -43.04 -0.15 -19.86
C LEU A 577 -43.59 -0.32 -21.25
N ASN A 578 -44.40 0.66 -21.73
CA ASN A 578 -45.13 0.65 -23.00
C ASN A 578 -46.09 -0.54 -23.10
N VAL A 579 -46.80 -0.81 -22.03
CA VAL A 579 -47.85 -1.83 -21.96
C VAL A 579 -49.22 -1.17 -21.83
N SER A 580 -50.27 -1.85 -22.28
CA SER A 580 -51.65 -1.36 -22.15
C SER A 580 -52.02 -1.19 -20.68
N GLY A 581 -52.62 -0.06 -20.31
CA GLY A 581 -53.03 0.25 -18.94
C GLY A 581 -51.94 0.92 -18.07
N GLU A 582 -50.79 1.23 -18.62
CA GLU A 582 -49.72 1.92 -17.86
C GLU A 582 -50.14 3.31 -17.36
N GLU A 583 -51.09 3.97 -18.02
CA GLU A 583 -51.60 5.27 -17.64
C GLU A 583 -52.87 5.22 -16.75
N MET A 584 -53.29 4.03 -16.31
CA MET A 584 -54.48 3.90 -15.44
C MET A 584 -54.22 4.44 -14.04
N GLU A 585 -55.28 4.88 -13.39
CA GLU A 585 -55.24 5.26 -11.98
C GLU A 585 -54.82 4.10 -11.13
N GLY A 586 -53.88 4.37 -10.16
CA GLY A 586 -53.27 3.34 -9.33
C GLY A 586 -51.95 2.77 -9.85
N VAL A 587 -51.53 3.15 -11.09
CA VAL A 587 -50.23 2.79 -11.64
C VAL A 587 -49.24 3.91 -11.39
N TYR A 588 -48.16 3.61 -10.68
CA TYR A 588 -47.14 4.58 -10.28
C TYR A 588 -45.75 4.18 -10.78
N PRO A 589 -45.03 5.08 -11.46
CA PRO A 589 -43.62 4.84 -11.67
C PRO A 589 -42.88 4.72 -10.31
N GLY A 590 -42.03 3.70 -10.15
CA GLY A 590 -41.41 3.35 -8.85
C GLY A 590 -40.66 4.52 -8.19
N THR A 591 -39.90 5.31 -8.95
CA THR A 591 -39.20 6.49 -8.43
C THR A 591 -40.17 7.59 -7.99
N THR A 592 -41.29 7.76 -8.66
CA THR A 592 -42.36 8.73 -8.29
C THR A 592 -43.07 8.28 -7.02
N PHE A 593 -43.38 6.97 -6.91
CA PHE A 593 -43.98 6.39 -5.72
C PHE A 593 -43.11 6.64 -4.49
N LEU A 594 -41.83 6.25 -4.55
CA LEU A 594 -40.87 6.41 -3.42
C LEU A 594 -40.69 7.89 -3.07
N ARG A 595 -40.54 8.75 -4.08
CA ARG A 595 -40.40 10.21 -3.85
C ARG A 595 -41.61 10.80 -3.13
N ASN A 596 -42.82 10.45 -3.53
CA ASN A 596 -44.02 10.96 -2.91
C ASN A 596 -44.13 10.54 -1.45
N ILE A 597 -43.85 9.27 -1.15
CA ILE A 597 -43.85 8.77 0.21
C ILE A 597 -42.77 9.45 1.07
N ASN A 598 -41.53 9.54 0.57
CA ASN A 598 -40.43 10.19 1.30
C ASN A 598 -40.63 11.71 1.51
N LEU A 599 -41.44 12.35 0.66
CA LEU A 599 -41.83 13.75 0.82
C LEU A 599 -43.15 13.92 1.63
N GLY A 600 -43.63 12.86 2.28
CA GLY A 600 -44.80 12.90 3.19
C GLY A 600 -46.13 12.96 2.48
N LYS A 601 -46.21 12.64 1.16
CA LYS A 601 -47.48 12.56 0.46
C LYS A 601 -48.17 11.23 0.71
N SER A 602 -49.43 11.26 1.07
CA SER A 602 -50.23 10.05 1.16
C SER A 602 -50.54 9.46 -0.22
N ILE A 603 -50.29 8.17 -0.35
CA ILE A 603 -50.67 7.38 -1.54
C ILE A 603 -51.59 6.28 -1.09
N ALA A 604 -52.78 6.23 -1.64
CA ALA A 604 -53.71 5.14 -1.40
C ALA A 604 -53.27 3.91 -2.19
N LEU A 605 -52.93 2.83 -1.53
CA LEU A 605 -52.64 1.54 -2.16
C LEU A 605 -53.84 0.61 -1.99
N GLY A 606 -54.11 -0.20 -3.03
CA GLY A 606 -55.08 -1.27 -2.97
C GLY A 606 -54.61 -2.40 -2.03
N ALA A 607 -55.55 -3.30 -1.73
CA ALA A 607 -55.28 -4.50 -0.91
C ALA A 607 -54.23 -5.42 -1.58
N ARG A 608 -54.07 -5.31 -2.90
CA ARG A 608 -53.17 -6.11 -3.72
C ARG A 608 -52.29 -5.21 -4.60
N VAL A 609 -50.99 -5.36 -4.55
CA VAL A 609 -50.02 -4.53 -5.25
C VAL A 609 -49.02 -5.40 -6.00
N ALA A 610 -48.89 -5.15 -7.30
CA ALA A 610 -47.87 -5.75 -8.15
C ALA A 610 -46.74 -4.75 -8.42
N ILE A 611 -45.52 -5.15 -8.33
CA ILE A 611 -44.32 -4.36 -8.65
C ILE A 611 -43.64 -4.98 -9.87
N VAL A 612 -43.45 -4.22 -10.92
CA VAL A 612 -42.80 -4.68 -12.16
C VAL A 612 -41.38 -4.20 -12.22
N GLY A 613 -40.43 -5.16 -12.22
CA GLY A 613 -38.98 -4.88 -12.31
C GLY A 613 -38.17 -5.65 -11.28
N GLY A 614 -36.85 -5.72 -11.51
CA GLY A 614 -35.90 -6.48 -10.67
C GLY A 614 -34.75 -5.65 -10.15
N GLY A 615 -34.80 -4.32 -10.23
CA GLY A 615 -33.76 -3.42 -9.71
C GLY A 615 -34.03 -3.00 -8.25
N ASN A 616 -33.04 -2.34 -7.62
CA ASN A 616 -33.17 -1.85 -6.23
C ASN A 616 -34.42 -0.97 -5.99
N VAL A 617 -34.82 -0.19 -7.00
CA VAL A 617 -36.06 0.64 -6.93
C VAL A 617 -37.31 -0.24 -6.77
N ALA A 618 -37.36 -1.39 -7.44
CA ALA A 618 -38.50 -2.31 -7.34
C ALA A 618 -38.54 -2.96 -5.94
N ILE A 619 -37.39 -3.36 -5.42
CA ILE A 619 -37.28 -3.90 -4.06
C ILE A 619 -37.67 -2.85 -3.02
N ASP A 620 -37.16 -1.61 -3.14
CA ASP A 620 -37.50 -0.51 -2.25
C ASP A 620 -39.00 -0.17 -2.28
N ALA A 621 -39.60 -0.17 -3.48
CA ALA A 621 -41.05 0.07 -3.66
C ALA A 621 -41.89 -1.05 -3.01
N ALA A 622 -41.51 -2.31 -3.19
CA ALA A 622 -42.17 -3.45 -2.58
C ALA A 622 -42.13 -3.42 -1.07
N ARG A 623 -40.94 -3.26 -0.51
CA ARG A 623 -40.73 -3.19 0.94
C ARG A 623 -41.42 -1.96 1.57
N THR A 624 -41.47 -0.83 0.84
CA THR A 624 -42.20 0.37 1.27
C THR A 624 -43.71 0.13 1.26
N ALA A 625 -44.29 -0.44 0.18
CA ALA A 625 -45.69 -0.75 0.09
C ALA A 625 -46.12 -1.75 1.21
N ARG A 626 -45.28 -2.71 1.56
CA ARG A 626 -45.50 -3.62 2.69
C ARG A 626 -45.66 -2.87 4.00
N ARG A 627 -44.79 -1.88 4.26
CA ARG A 627 -44.83 -1.04 5.48
C ARG A 627 -46.02 -0.09 5.53
N LEU A 628 -46.60 0.22 4.36
CA LEU A 628 -47.83 0.99 4.27
C LEU A 628 -49.12 0.13 4.49
N GLY A 629 -48.96 -1.16 4.79
CA GLY A 629 -50.06 -2.03 5.17
C GLY A 629 -50.70 -2.84 4.05
N THR A 630 -50.09 -2.89 2.87
CA THR A 630 -50.59 -3.75 1.77
C THR A 630 -50.57 -5.22 2.20
N LYS A 631 -51.70 -5.90 2.04
CA LYS A 631 -51.87 -7.29 2.50
C LYS A 631 -51.24 -8.31 1.55
N GLU A 632 -51.43 -8.12 0.24
CA GLU A 632 -50.90 -8.98 -0.84
C GLU A 632 -50.01 -8.18 -1.74
N MET A 633 -48.75 -8.59 -1.87
CA MET A 633 -47.85 -7.96 -2.82
C MET A 633 -46.89 -8.98 -3.40
N PHE A 634 -46.47 -8.69 -4.63
CA PHE A 634 -45.50 -9.50 -5.35
C PHE A 634 -44.72 -8.69 -6.35
N ILE A 635 -43.52 -9.17 -6.66
CA ILE A 635 -42.68 -8.62 -7.70
C ILE A 635 -42.78 -9.49 -8.96
N VAL A 636 -42.88 -8.89 -10.12
CA VAL A 636 -42.86 -9.57 -11.41
C VAL A 636 -41.55 -9.18 -12.09
N TYR A 637 -40.74 -10.18 -12.41
CA TYR A 637 -39.45 -9.95 -13.06
C TYR A 637 -39.26 -10.86 -14.28
N ARG A 638 -38.90 -10.27 -15.40
CA ARG A 638 -38.85 -10.93 -16.71
C ARG A 638 -37.72 -11.93 -16.91
N ARG A 639 -36.72 -11.95 -16.02
CA ARG A 639 -35.53 -12.82 -16.08
C ARG A 639 -35.45 -13.73 -14.87
N SER A 640 -34.35 -14.50 -14.79
CA SER A 640 -34.06 -15.38 -13.65
C SER A 640 -33.63 -14.63 -12.40
N LYS A 641 -33.53 -15.33 -11.27
CA LYS A 641 -33.03 -14.79 -9.99
C LYS A 641 -31.58 -14.31 -10.10
N GLU A 642 -30.77 -15.08 -10.83
CA GLU A 642 -29.33 -14.82 -11.02
C GLU A 642 -29.06 -13.55 -11.85
N GLU A 643 -30.00 -13.21 -12.74
CA GLU A 643 -29.93 -12.01 -13.60
C GLU A 643 -30.52 -10.77 -12.93
N MET A 644 -30.98 -10.88 -11.69
CA MET A 644 -31.63 -9.77 -10.99
C MET A 644 -30.61 -8.70 -10.62
N PRO A 645 -30.74 -7.43 -11.10
CA PRO A 645 -29.75 -6.40 -10.86
C PRO A 645 -29.84 -5.75 -9.47
N ALA A 646 -30.84 -6.09 -8.66
CA ALA A 646 -30.91 -5.69 -7.25
C ALA A 646 -29.83 -6.37 -6.42
N TYR A 647 -29.38 -5.71 -5.37
CA TYR A 647 -28.40 -6.32 -4.46
C TYR A 647 -29.00 -7.57 -3.81
N LYS A 648 -28.18 -8.64 -3.78
CA LYS A 648 -28.60 -9.95 -3.30
C LYS A 648 -29.19 -9.89 -1.90
N GLU A 649 -28.55 -9.15 -1.01
CA GLU A 649 -28.99 -8.92 0.38
C GLU A 649 -30.37 -8.24 0.46
N GLU A 650 -30.67 -7.31 -0.45
CA GLU A 650 -31.97 -6.63 -0.52
C GLU A 650 -33.06 -7.55 -1.06
N VAL A 651 -32.71 -8.43 -2.01
CA VAL A 651 -33.62 -9.47 -2.51
C VAL A 651 -33.95 -10.45 -1.40
N GLU A 652 -32.95 -10.97 -0.70
CA GLU A 652 -33.11 -11.88 0.44
C GLU A 652 -33.93 -11.25 1.57
N ALA A 653 -33.67 -9.96 1.88
CA ALA A 653 -34.45 -9.23 2.87
C ALA A 653 -35.93 -9.08 2.45
N SER A 654 -36.20 -8.87 1.16
CA SER A 654 -37.59 -8.79 0.67
C SER A 654 -38.32 -10.13 0.74
N GLU A 655 -37.66 -11.24 0.40
CA GLU A 655 -38.17 -12.59 0.53
C GLU A 655 -38.45 -12.94 2.02
N ALA A 656 -37.53 -12.56 2.93
CA ALA A 656 -37.72 -12.73 4.38
C ALA A 656 -38.90 -11.91 4.96
N GLU A 657 -39.21 -10.75 4.36
CA GLU A 657 -40.41 -9.96 4.66
C GLU A 657 -41.71 -10.56 4.06
N GLY A 658 -41.63 -11.71 3.38
CA GLY A 658 -42.79 -12.43 2.82
C GLY A 658 -43.25 -11.88 1.46
N ILE A 659 -42.39 -11.12 0.74
CA ILE A 659 -42.69 -10.62 -0.60
C ILE A 659 -42.38 -11.74 -1.59
N LYS A 660 -43.42 -12.15 -2.38
CA LYS A 660 -43.25 -13.15 -3.43
C LYS A 660 -42.61 -12.55 -4.66
N ILE A 661 -41.67 -13.24 -5.29
CA ILE A 661 -41.05 -12.83 -6.56
C ILE A 661 -41.41 -13.88 -7.63
N TYR A 662 -42.06 -13.42 -8.70
CA TYR A 662 -42.33 -14.24 -9.87
C TYR A 662 -41.27 -13.96 -10.93
N TYR A 663 -40.37 -14.90 -11.11
CA TYR A 663 -39.32 -14.85 -12.12
C TYR A 663 -39.83 -15.31 -13.47
N LEU A 664 -39.15 -14.95 -14.57
CA LEU A 664 -39.51 -15.29 -15.94
C LEU A 664 -40.94 -14.87 -16.32
N ALA A 665 -41.40 -13.79 -15.73
CA ALA A 665 -42.75 -13.27 -15.91
C ALA A 665 -42.70 -11.78 -16.29
N ALA A 666 -43.56 -11.39 -17.23
CA ALA A 666 -43.72 -10.01 -17.71
C ALA A 666 -45.21 -9.65 -17.83
N PRO A 667 -45.56 -8.37 -17.58
CA PRO A 667 -46.91 -7.91 -17.91
C PRO A 667 -47.13 -7.93 -19.42
N SER A 668 -48.32 -8.32 -19.86
CA SER A 668 -48.77 -8.35 -21.27
C SER A 668 -49.71 -7.20 -21.58
#